data_63a6ffed2f3e731488d508b664a07986
#
_entry.id   63a6ffed2f3e731488d508b664a07986
#
_cell.length_a   1.000
_cell.length_b   1.000
_cell.length_c   1.000
_cell.angle_alpha   90.00
_cell.angle_beta   90.00
_cell.angle_gamma   90.00
#
_symmetry.space_group_name_H-M   'P 1'
#
loop_
_entity.id
_entity.type
_entity.pdbx_description
1 polymer ?
#
loop_
_entity_poly.entity_id
_entity_poly.type
_entity_poly.pdbx_seq_one_letter_code
_entity_poly.pdbx_strand_id
1 'polypeptide(L)'
;VEHLLLAIVAQGRSESARILRNRGVTVESIDRALMEVRGGQRVTDESAESRYQALERYSRDLTQMAREDKLDPVIGREAEIQRVIQVLSRRTKNNPVLIGDPGVGKTAVVEGLAQKIVSGEVPRTLKGKRVLALDLGAMVAGSKFRGEFEERLKSVMDEIRQAQGQIIVFIDELHMVVGAGAAEGAIDAANMLKPALARGELQAVGATTLDEYRKHIEKDAALERRFAPVFVEEPSVEETIAILKGLRGRYEQHHQVTYDDEALEAAARLSARYITDRFLPDKAIDLIDEAGSRKHLAAVMAPPDINQLETEVEKLEAQREEAALKQDYQAAARFKQEIEQLRTQLEQRQASWEKEAGPVNTRVTAEDIAQIVATWTGIPVSRMFEEESEKLLHMEEQLHHRVIGQEEAIHAVSEAIRRARAGLKDPKRPIGSFVFLGPTGVGKTELARALAEFLFDDEEAMVRLDMSEYMERFAVSRLMGAPPGYVGYEEGGQLTEAVRRRPYRVILFDEVEKAHPDVFNVLLQILEDGRLTDAAGRAVDFRNTVIIMTSNLGSQQVRSTRAIGFGRDEERDFARVKEGMLAELRRTFRPELLNRIDEVIVFEPLTQQQIEQIVDLMLSRVQEQLSERRITLQATPAAKALLAEQGFDPEYGARPLRRTIQRLVENPIARGILRNEFRDGDTVELDVEGEQIVPRLVVPAQPQPVVG
;
A
#
# COMPACT_ATOMS: atom_id res chain seq x y z
N VAL A 1 49.30 10.23 10.22
CA VAL A 1 49.33 9.68 11.58
C VAL A 1 50.52 8.73 11.76
N GLU A 2 50.75 7.84 10.83
CA GLU A 2 51.77 6.77 10.86
C GLU A 2 53.21 7.32 10.99
N HIS A 3 53.55 8.32 10.18
CA HIS A 3 54.86 8.97 10.24
C HIS A 3 55.08 9.73 11.58
N LEU A 4 54.03 10.22 12.20
CA LEU A 4 54.08 10.80 13.55
C LEU A 4 54.36 9.72 14.59
N LEU A 5 53.73 8.57 14.49
CA LEU A 5 53.97 7.41 15.36
C LEU A 5 55.41 6.90 15.23
N LEU A 6 55.92 6.74 13.99
CA LEU A 6 57.31 6.42 13.71
C LEU A 6 58.26 7.45 14.30
N ALA A 7 58.00 8.75 14.10
CA ALA A 7 58.79 9.82 14.62
C ALA A 7 58.83 9.84 16.17
N ILE A 8 57.69 9.58 16.82
CA ILE A 8 57.62 9.50 18.28
C ILE A 8 58.48 8.36 18.83
N VAL A 9 58.36 7.15 18.21
CA VAL A 9 59.10 5.98 18.65
C VAL A 9 60.59 6.14 18.34
N ALA A 10 60.97 6.69 17.17
CA ALA A 10 62.33 6.93 16.75
C ALA A 10 63.04 7.96 17.64
N GLN A 11 62.36 9.07 17.98
CA GLN A 11 62.90 10.16 18.79
C GLN A 11 63.15 9.74 20.25
N GLY A 12 62.37 8.81 20.79
CA GLY A 12 62.63 8.09 22.04
C GLY A 12 62.66 8.87 23.34
N ARG A 13 62.46 10.21 23.30
CA ARG A 13 62.61 11.11 24.46
C ARG A 13 61.30 11.48 25.16
N SER A 14 60.17 11.24 24.50
CA SER A 14 58.85 11.52 25.05
C SER A 14 58.35 10.42 25.96
N GLU A 15 57.46 10.74 26.87
CA GLU A 15 56.80 9.79 27.76
C GLU A 15 55.96 8.77 26.94
N SER A 16 55.31 9.24 25.87
CA SER A 16 54.58 8.40 24.90
C SER A 16 55.52 7.35 24.22
N ALA A 17 56.73 7.75 23.86
CA ALA A 17 57.73 6.85 23.30
C ALA A 17 58.18 5.76 24.29
N ARG A 18 58.30 6.14 25.58
CA ARG A 18 58.65 5.22 26.66
C ARG A 18 57.54 4.20 26.91
N ILE A 19 56.28 4.64 26.90
CA ILE A 19 55.14 3.72 27.03
C ILE A 19 55.04 2.74 25.88
N LEU A 20 55.20 3.19 24.64
CA LEU A 20 55.18 2.35 23.44
C LEU A 20 56.33 1.33 23.46
N ARG A 21 57.54 1.72 23.80
CA ARG A 21 58.70 0.79 23.92
C ARG A 21 58.50 -0.25 25.03
N ASN A 22 57.98 0.16 26.18
CA ASN A 22 57.66 -0.78 27.26
C ASN A 22 56.61 -1.83 26.87
N ARG A 23 55.82 -1.56 25.85
CA ARG A 23 54.87 -2.48 25.23
C ARG A 23 55.44 -3.25 24.04
N GLY A 24 56.75 -3.16 23.77
CA GLY A 24 57.44 -3.85 22.71
C GLY A 24 57.29 -3.24 21.32
N VAL A 25 56.76 -2.00 21.24
CA VAL A 25 56.61 -1.29 19.95
C VAL A 25 57.95 -0.70 19.55
N THR A 26 58.55 -1.21 18.47
CA THR A 26 59.81 -0.69 17.89
C THR A 26 59.56 -0.10 16.49
N VAL A 27 60.53 0.64 15.96
CA VAL A 27 60.44 1.18 14.61
C VAL A 27 60.26 0.08 13.59
N GLU A 28 61.01 -1.04 13.76
CA GLU A 28 60.91 -2.21 12.86
C GLU A 28 59.53 -2.92 12.96
N SER A 29 58.92 -2.96 14.15
CA SER A 29 57.57 -3.53 14.32
C SER A 29 56.52 -2.66 13.67
N ILE A 30 56.66 -1.35 13.75
CA ILE A 30 55.77 -0.39 13.07
C ILE A 30 55.96 -0.47 11.55
N ASP A 31 57.21 -0.46 11.07
CA ASP A 31 57.46 -0.60 9.61
C ASP A 31 56.92 -1.90 9.05
N ARG A 32 57.04 -3.02 9.78
CA ARG A 32 56.48 -4.30 9.35
C ARG A 32 54.95 -4.24 9.29
N ALA A 33 54.31 -3.71 10.30
CA ALA A 33 52.88 -3.53 10.32
C ALA A 33 52.41 -2.55 9.20
N LEU A 34 53.17 -1.50 8.94
CA LEU A 34 52.89 -0.56 7.85
C LEU A 34 53.09 -1.21 6.47
N MET A 35 54.05 -2.09 6.30
CA MET A 35 54.21 -2.87 5.06
C MET A 35 53.06 -3.84 4.85
N GLU A 36 52.57 -4.49 5.90
CA GLU A 36 51.37 -5.36 5.84
C GLU A 36 50.10 -4.54 5.49
N VAL A 37 49.86 -3.43 6.16
CA VAL A 37 48.68 -2.56 5.92
C VAL A 37 48.75 -1.89 4.54
N ARG A 38 49.93 -1.49 4.08
CA ARG A 38 50.14 -0.80 2.79
C ARG A 38 50.30 -1.72 1.58
N GLY A 39 50.45 -3.01 1.78
CA GLY A 39 50.69 -3.95 0.66
C GLY A 39 51.87 -3.57 -0.23
N GLY A 40 52.93 -2.90 0.32
CA GLY A 40 54.10 -2.47 -0.42
C GLY A 40 53.98 -1.14 -1.19
N GLN A 41 52.86 -0.44 -1.12
CA GLN A 41 52.66 0.86 -1.80
C GLN A 41 53.32 2.01 -1.02
N ARG A 42 53.89 3.00 -1.75
CA ARG A 42 54.48 4.20 -1.16
C ARG A 42 53.49 5.35 -1.16
N VAL A 43 53.47 6.12 -0.10
CA VAL A 43 52.69 7.36 -0.01
C VAL A 43 53.34 8.41 -0.92
N THR A 44 52.65 8.80 -1.98
CA THR A 44 53.11 9.76 -2.97
C THR A 44 52.30 11.05 -3.02
N ASP A 45 51.11 11.07 -2.38
CA ASP A 45 50.21 12.20 -2.36
C ASP A 45 49.32 12.26 -1.09
N GLU A 46 48.60 13.35 -0.88
CA GLU A 46 47.71 13.57 0.29
C GLU A 46 46.52 12.61 0.35
N SER A 47 46.14 12.00 -0.77
CA SER A 47 45.00 11.06 -0.87
C SER A 47 45.42 9.58 -0.65
N ALA A 48 46.68 9.30 -0.36
CA ALA A 48 47.20 7.94 -0.19
C ALA A 48 46.50 7.16 0.95
N GLU A 49 46.10 7.83 2.03
CA GLU A 49 45.34 7.20 3.15
C GLU A 49 43.98 6.69 2.74
N SER A 50 43.32 7.31 1.72
CA SER A 50 42.01 6.88 1.21
C SER A 50 42.09 5.66 0.29
N ARG A 51 43.28 5.29 -0.15
CA ARG A 51 43.52 4.15 -1.09
C ARG A 51 43.85 2.83 -0.38
N TYR A 52 44.14 2.89 0.92
CA TYR A 52 44.46 1.69 1.69
C TYR A 52 43.19 1.10 2.29
N GLN A 53 43.12 -0.25 2.25
CA GLN A 53 41.94 -0.99 2.77
C GLN A 53 40.62 -0.58 2.10
N ALA A 54 40.66 -0.24 0.80
CA ALA A 54 39.49 0.19 0.05
C ALA A 54 38.40 -0.89 0.06
N LEU A 55 38.79 -2.18 -0.01
CA LEU A 55 37.82 -3.29 0.09
C LEU A 55 37.12 -3.34 1.45
N GLU A 56 37.85 -3.20 2.56
CA GLU A 56 37.20 -3.21 3.89
C GLU A 56 36.27 -2.01 4.11
N ARG A 57 36.63 -0.89 3.50
CA ARG A 57 35.89 0.36 3.66
C ARG A 57 34.63 0.42 2.80
N TYR A 58 34.68 -0.14 1.60
CA TYR A 58 33.61 -0.04 0.59
C TYR A 58 32.96 -1.37 0.25
N SER A 59 33.16 -2.42 1.07
CA SER A 59 32.46 -3.68 0.93
C SER A 59 32.14 -4.32 2.28
N ARG A 60 31.12 -5.20 2.25
CA ARG A 60 30.77 -6.07 3.38
C ARG A 60 31.24 -7.48 3.06
N ASP A 61 31.96 -8.11 3.95
CA ASP A 61 32.39 -9.52 3.78
C ASP A 61 31.26 -10.46 4.23
N LEU A 62 30.49 -10.96 3.26
CA LEU A 62 29.40 -11.91 3.52
C LEU A 62 29.93 -13.26 4.06
N THR A 63 31.11 -13.68 3.66
CA THR A 63 31.75 -14.90 4.18
C THR A 63 32.16 -14.75 5.64
N GLN A 64 32.62 -13.58 6.03
CA GLN A 64 32.92 -13.29 7.44
C GLN A 64 31.64 -13.24 8.27
N MET A 65 30.61 -12.57 7.77
CA MET A 65 29.30 -12.52 8.43
C MET A 65 28.67 -13.91 8.57
N ALA A 66 28.84 -14.79 7.55
CA ALA A 66 28.42 -16.19 7.64
C ALA A 66 29.15 -16.98 8.73
N ARG A 67 30.45 -16.75 8.90
CA ARG A 67 31.23 -17.38 10.00
C ARG A 67 30.82 -16.91 11.39
N GLU A 68 30.38 -15.67 11.48
CA GLU A 68 29.90 -15.03 12.74
C GLU A 68 28.42 -15.27 13.00
N ASP A 69 27.76 -16.08 12.16
CA ASP A 69 26.31 -16.36 12.21
C ASP A 69 25.41 -15.09 12.20
N LYS A 70 25.88 -14.07 11.47
CA LYS A 70 25.18 -12.79 11.31
C LYS A 70 24.26 -12.72 10.10
N LEU A 71 24.33 -13.71 9.20
CA LEU A 71 23.47 -13.79 8.02
C LEU A 71 22.19 -14.56 8.35
N ASP A 72 21.10 -14.15 7.74
CA ASP A 72 19.83 -14.84 7.86
C ASP A 72 19.88 -16.24 7.20
N PRO A 73 19.13 -17.23 7.72
CA PRO A 73 19.05 -18.53 7.08
C PRO A 73 18.37 -18.41 5.72
N VAL A 74 18.99 -18.96 4.69
CA VAL A 74 18.44 -18.93 3.34
C VAL A 74 17.63 -20.20 3.09
N ILE A 75 16.36 -20.03 2.78
CA ILE A 75 15.40 -21.11 2.61
C ILE A 75 14.75 -21.02 1.22
N GLY A 76 14.58 -22.16 0.56
CA GLY A 76 13.86 -22.28 -0.71
C GLY A 76 14.60 -21.72 -1.93
N ARG A 77 15.93 -21.49 -1.85
CA ARG A 77 16.76 -20.95 -2.94
C ARG A 77 17.89 -21.89 -3.38
N GLU A 78 17.77 -23.15 -3.08
CA GLU A 78 18.80 -24.15 -3.36
C GLU A 78 19.10 -24.28 -4.86
N ALA A 79 18.10 -24.21 -5.72
CA ALA A 79 18.25 -24.34 -7.17
C ALA A 79 19.01 -23.15 -7.76
N GLU A 80 18.68 -21.94 -7.34
CA GLU A 80 19.34 -20.71 -7.78
C GLU A 80 20.79 -20.66 -7.28
N ILE A 81 21.04 -21.01 -6.02
CA ILE A 81 22.40 -21.08 -5.45
C ILE A 81 23.23 -22.11 -6.22
N GLN A 82 22.70 -23.31 -6.50
CA GLN A 82 23.38 -24.31 -7.31
C GLN A 82 23.67 -23.80 -8.72
N ARG A 83 22.74 -23.07 -9.32
CA ARG A 83 22.94 -22.46 -10.63
C ARG A 83 24.05 -21.41 -10.62
N VAL A 84 24.07 -20.55 -9.59
CA VAL A 84 25.16 -19.57 -9.36
C VAL A 84 26.53 -20.30 -9.24
N ILE A 85 26.60 -21.34 -8.43
CA ILE A 85 27.82 -22.17 -8.26
C ILE A 85 28.30 -22.79 -9.60
N GLN A 86 27.34 -23.32 -10.39
CA GLN A 86 27.64 -23.86 -11.72
C GLN A 86 28.19 -22.79 -12.65
N VAL A 87 27.58 -21.59 -12.67
CA VAL A 87 28.02 -20.47 -13.52
C VAL A 87 29.43 -20.02 -13.10
N LEU A 88 29.66 -19.80 -11.80
CA LEU A 88 30.97 -19.40 -11.26
C LEU A 88 32.09 -20.41 -11.57
N SER A 89 31.76 -21.67 -11.78
CA SER A 89 32.70 -22.74 -12.10
C SER A 89 32.99 -22.89 -13.61
N ARG A 90 32.33 -22.10 -14.48
CA ARG A 90 32.56 -22.14 -15.94
C ARG A 90 33.89 -21.51 -16.32
N ARG A 91 34.42 -21.91 -17.49
CA ARG A 91 35.62 -21.30 -18.08
C ARG A 91 35.34 -19.94 -18.72
N THR A 92 34.14 -19.76 -19.27
CA THR A 92 33.66 -18.53 -19.93
C THR A 92 32.23 -18.24 -19.48
N LYS A 93 31.80 -16.97 -19.55
CA LYS A 93 30.50 -16.52 -19.00
C LYS A 93 30.32 -16.98 -17.54
N ASN A 94 31.38 -16.78 -16.75
CA ASN A 94 31.46 -17.26 -15.36
C ASN A 94 31.04 -16.23 -14.32
N ASN A 95 30.38 -15.16 -14.74
CA ASN A 95 29.80 -14.16 -13.85
C ASN A 95 28.25 -14.29 -13.92
N PRO A 96 27.59 -14.83 -12.89
CA PRO A 96 26.14 -14.88 -12.85
C PRO A 96 25.53 -13.48 -12.64
N VAL A 97 24.39 -13.21 -13.28
CA VAL A 97 23.53 -12.08 -12.97
C VAL A 97 22.19 -12.61 -12.51
N LEU A 98 21.83 -12.31 -11.28
CA LEU A 98 20.52 -12.59 -10.69
C LEU A 98 19.51 -11.60 -11.24
N ILE A 99 18.51 -12.11 -11.93
CA ILE A 99 17.48 -11.31 -12.57
C ILE A 99 16.14 -11.64 -11.92
N GLY A 100 15.45 -10.63 -11.41
CA GLY A 100 14.15 -10.79 -10.80
C GLY A 100 13.60 -9.46 -10.29
N ASP A 101 12.35 -9.45 -9.92
CA ASP A 101 11.68 -8.26 -9.38
C ASP A 101 12.30 -7.80 -8.05
N PRO A 102 12.07 -6.54 -7.64
CA PRO A 102 12.51 -6.06 -6.32
C PRO A 102 11.87 -6.90 -5.20
N GLY A 103 12.64 -7.24 -4.17
CA GLY A 103 12.11 -7.95 -3.00
C GLY A 103 11.95 -9.48 -3.15
N VAL A 104 12.26 -10.09 -4.32
CA VAL A 104 12.16 -11.56 -4.48
C VAL A 104 13.28 -12.36 -3.81
N GLY A 105 14.26 -11.71 -3.18
CA GLY A 105 15.34 -12.37 -2.45
C GLY A 105 16.60 -12.63 -3.25
N LYS A 106 16.96 -11.77 -4.23
CA LYS A 106 18.21 -11.87 -5.00
C LYS A 106 19.45 -11.85 -4.10
N THR A 107 19.49 -10.98 -3.12
CA THR A 107 20.59 -10.86 -2.15
C THR A 107 20.72 -12.11 -1.29
N ALA A 108 19.59 -12.71 -0.87
CA ALA A 108 19.58 -13.97 -0.11
C ALA A 108 20.28 -15.13 -0.85
N VAL A 109 20.16 -15.20 -2.19
CA VAL A 109 20.88 -16.21 -2.98
C VAL A 109 22.41 -16.07 -2.83
N VAL A 110 22.92 -14.84 -2.74
CA VAL A 110 24.36 -14.58 -2.58
C VAL A 110 24.79 -14.83 -1.13
N GLU A 111 23.97 -14.53 -0.17
CA GLU A 111 24.20 -14.86 1.24
C GLU A 111 24.23 -16.38 1.45
N GLY A 112 23.31 -17.12 0.80
CA GLY A 112 23.33 -18.58 0.79
C GLY A 112 24.57 -19.16 0.11
N LEU A 113 25.07 -18.53 -0.95
CA LEU A 113 26.38 -18.90 -1.54
C LEU A 113 27.51 -18.72 -0.52
N ALA A 114 27.52 -17.59 0.21
CA ALA A 114 28.55 -17.34 1.24
C ALA A 114 28.48 -18.38 2.37
N GLN A 115 27.28 -18.74 2.83
CA GLN A 115 27.06 -19.79 3.83
C GLN A 115 27.57 -21.15 3.33
N LYS A 116 27.28 -21.53 2.07
CA LYS A 116 27.79 -22.79 1.46
C LYS A 116 29.30 -22.81 1.25
N ILE A 117 29.93 -21.66 1.00
CA ILE A 117 31.40 -21.57 0.94
C ILE A 117 31.98 -21.80 2.33
N VAL A 118 31.39 -21.27 3.39
CA VAL A 118 31.87 -21.44 4.77
C VAL A 118 31.66 -22.86 5.26
N SER A 119 30.50 -23.48 4.98
CA SER A 119 30.22 -24.89 5.32
C SER A 119 31.04 -25.88 4.47
N GLY A 120 31.67 -25.43 3.38
CA GLY A 120 32.46 -26.25 2.48
C GLY A 120 31.66 -27.06 1.47
N GLU A 121 30.36 -26.79 1.33
CA GLU A 121 29.44 -27.45 0.40
C GLU A 121 29.53 -26.91 -1.04
N VAL A 122 30.72 -26.57 -1.46
CA VAL A 122 31.03 -26.01 -2.78
C VAL A 122 32.17 -26.77 -3.46
N PRO A 123 32.25 -26.73 -4.81
CA PRO A 123 33.40 -27.32 -5.55
C PRO A 123 34.74 -26.76 -5.06
N ARG A 124 35.79 -27.52 -5.28
CA ARG A 124 37.16 -27.15 -4.86
C ARG A 124 37.60 -25.78 -5.38
N THR A 125 37.10 -25.35 -6.53
CA THR A 125 37.40 -24.06 -7.17
C THR A 125 36.83 -22.86 -6.41
N LEU A 126 35.84 -23.07 -5.55
CA LEU A 126 35.19 -22.01 -4.76
C LEU A 126 35.51 -22.12 -3.26
N LYS A 127 36.15 -23.23 -2.81
CA LYS A 127 36.53 -23.39 -1.41
C LYS A 127 37.53 -22.33 -0.98
N GLY A 128 37.26 -21.71 0.15
CA GLY A 128 38.11 -20.69 0.76
C GLY A 128 38.05 -19.31 0.10
N LYS A 129 37.20 -19.11 -0.91
CA LYS A 129 36.94 -17.78 -1.48
C LYS A 129 36.14 -16.93 -0.53
N ARG A 130 36.35 -15.61 -0.63
CA ARG A 130 35.55 -14.59 0.08
C ARG A 130 34.50 -14.01 -0.85
N VAL A 131 33.31 -13.78 -0.36
CA VAL A 131 32.24 -13.07 -1.07
C VAL A 131 32.12 -11.70 -0.46
N LEU A 132 32.42 -10.67 -1.25
CA LEU A 132 32.40 -9.27 -0.82
C LEU A 132 31.27 -8.51 -1.53
N ALA A 133 30.30 -7.99 -0.79
CA ALA A 133 29.25 -7.14 -1.34
C ALA A 133 29.73 -5.69 -1.40
N LEU A 134 29.81 -5.12 -2.61
CA LEU A 134 30.23 -3.73 -2.81
C LEU A 134 29.12 -2.76 -2.38
N ASP A 135 29.47 -1.77 -1.60
CA ASP A 135 28.62 -0.64 -1.25
C ASP A 135 28.87 0.55 -2.18
N LEU A 136 28.13 0.58 -3.28
CA LEU A 136 28.22 1.65 -4.27
C LEU A 136 27.78 2.99 -3.70
N GLY A 137 26.82 3.00 -2.77
CA GLY A 137 26.35 4.19 -2.09
C GLY A 137 27.47 4.84 -1.25
N ALA A 138 28.20 4.04 -0.48
CA ALA A 138 29.36 4.50 0.30
C ALA A 138 30.51 5.02 -0.61
N MET A 139 30.66 4.45 -1.80
CA MET A 139 31.67 4.94 -2.76
C MET A 139 31.33 6.31 -3.34
N VAL A 140 30.04 6.59 -3.55
CA VAL A 140 29.55 7.87 -4.08
C VAL A 140 29.43 8.93 -2.97
N ALA A 141 29.07 8.51 -1.76
CA ALA A 141 28.87 9.41 -0.63
C ALA A 141 30.15 10.23 -0.33
N GLY A 142 29.99 11.56 -0.22
CA GLY A 142 31.08 12.47 0.09
C GLY A 142 32.07 12.72 -1.05
N SER A 143 31.86 12.19 -2.25
CA SER A 143 32.65 12.57 -3.43
C SER A 143 32.14 13.91 -3.96
N LYS A 144 32.99 14.95 -3.90
CA LYS A 144 32.69 16.27 -4.46
C LYS A 144 32.91 16.35 -5.96
N PHE A 145 33.74 15.46 -6.50
CA PHE A 145 34.13 15.44 -7.91
C PHE A 145 34.07 14.01 -8.46
N ARG A 146 33.74 13.89 -9.73
CA ARG A 146 33.67 12.63 -10.51
C ARG A 146 34.93 11.76 -10.35
N GLY A 147 36.11 12.40 -10.35
CA GLY A 147 37.39 11.68 -10.23
C GLY A 147 37.60 10.94 -8.92
N GLU A 148 36.98 11.37 -7.82
CA GLU A 148 37.14 10.71 -6.51
C GLU A 148 36.44 9.34 -6.48
N PHE A 149 35.27 9.19 -7.08
CA PHE A 149 34.60 7.90 -7.21
C PHE A 149 35.41 6.93 -8.09
N GLU A 150 35.88 7.41 -9.25
CA GLU A 150 36.71 6.60 -10.16
C GLU A 150 37.98 6.14 -9.45
N GLU A 151 38.60 6.97 -8.64
CA GLU A 151 39.80 6.64 -7.85
C GLU A 151 39.50 5.61 -6.76
N ARG A 152 38.37 5.73 -6.05
CA ARG A 152 37.92 4.72 -5.05
C ARG A 152 37.64 3.39 -5.70
N LEU A 153 36.90 3.37 -6.80
CA LEU A 153 36.61 2.12 -7.54
C LEU A 153 37.89 1.49 -8.08
N LYS A 154 38.85 2.28 -8.60
CA LYS A 154 40.15 1.80 -9.06
C LYS A 154 40.92 1.16 -7.92
N SER A 155 40.95 1.77 -6.74
CA SER A 155 41.65 1.22 -5.57
C SER A 155 41.05 -0.13 -5.16
N VAL A 156 39.71 -0.25 -5.13
CA VAL A 156 39.01 -1.52 -4.87
C VAL A 156 39.38 -2.57 -5.93
N MET A 157 39.41 -2.19 -7.20
CA MET A 157 39.74 -3.11 -8.30
C MET A 157 41.21 -3.58 -8.23
N ASP A 158 42.13 -2.71 -7.81
CA ASP A 158 43.53 -3.06 -7.67
C ASP A 158 43.76 -4.05 -6.51
N GLU A 159 43.05 -3.88 -5.38
CA GLU A 159 43.05 -4.83 -4.25
C GLU A 159 42.44 -6.20 -4.66
N ILE A 160 41.34 -6.21 -5.44
CA ILE A 160 40.75 -7.46 -5.95
C ILE A 160 41.72 -8.20 -6.85
N ARG A 161 42.47 -7.50 -7.73
CA ARG A 161 43.51 -8.11 -8.58
C ARG A 161 44.63 -8.71 -7.77
N GLN A 162 45.07 -8.04 -6.70
CA GLN A 162 46.12 -8.55 -5.80
C GLN A 162 45.68 -9.82 -5.09
N ALA A 163 44.41 -10.02 -4.83
CA ALA A 163 43.87 -11.23 -4.22
C ALA A 163 43.81 -12.45 -5.15
N GLN A 164 44.31 -12.35 -6.41
CA GLN A 164 44.50 -13.45 -7.35
C GLN A 164 43.32 -14.43 -7.49
N GLY A 165 42.10 -13.90 -7.59
CA GLY A 165 40.88 -14.68 -7.80
C GLY A 165 40.33 -15.37 -6.54
N GLN A 166 40.78 -15.01 -5.34
CA GLN A 166 40.24 -15.50 -4.08
C GLN A 166 38.94 -14.73 -3.65
N ILE A 167 38.62 -13.66 -4.37
CA ILE A 167 37.49 -12.81 -4.07
C ILE A 167 36.40 -12.98 -5.15
N ILE A 168 35.17 -13.15 -4.72
CA ILE A 168 33.95 -13.02 -5.52
C ILE A 168 33.28 -11.74 -5.11
N VAL A 169 33.03 -10.83 -6.05
CA VAL A 169 32.42 -9.54 -5.80
C VAL A 169 30.93 -9.62 -6.07
N PHE A 170 30.13 -9.27 -5.11
CA PHE A 170 28.69 -9.07 -5.30
C PHE A 170 28.39 -7.59 -5.58
N ILE A 171 27.69 -7.34 -6.66
CA ILE A 171 27.26 -5.99 -7.08
C ILE A 171 25.74 -6.01 -7.16
N ASP A 172 25.11 -5.44 -6.15
CA ASP A 172 23.68 -5.19 -6.22
C ASP A 172 23.39 -3.99 -7.13
N GLU A 173 22.22 -3.97 -7.75
CA GLU A 173 21.86 -2.97 -8.76
C GLU A 173 22.95 -2.78 -9.83
N LEU A 174 23.42 -3.89 -10.42
CA LEU A 174 24.50 -3.90 -11.40
C LEU A 174 24.33 -2.86 -12.51
N HIS A 175 23.10 -2.52 -12.87
CA HIS A 175 22.75 -1.50 -13.85
C HIS A 175 23.25 -0.09 -13.47
N MET A 176 23.37 0.24 -12.19
CA MET A 176 23.91 1.52 -11.74
C MET A 176 25.37 1.72 -12.14
N VAL A 177 26.13 0.62 -12.18
CA VAL A 177 27.54 0.64 -12.57
C VAL A 177 27.72 0.64 -14.08
N VAL A 178 26.77 0.02 -14.82
CA VAL A 178 26.88 -0.23 -16.26
C VAL A 178 26.14 0.81 -17.09
N GLY A 179 25.02 1.33 -16.58
CA GLY A 179 24.10 2.22 -17.32
C GLY A 179 24.35 3.71 -17.19
N ALA A 180 25.26 4.12 -16.34
CA ALA A 180 25.47 5.51 -15.97
C ALA A 180 26.05 6.44 -17.07
N GLY A 181 26.25 5.95 -18.30
CA GLY A 181 26.89 6.71 -19.39
C GLY A 181 25.99 7.64 -20.21
N ALA A 182 24.66 7.68 -20.01
CA ALA A 182 23.74 8.38 -20.91
C ALA A 182 23.26 9.76 -20.44
N ALA A 183 23.49 10.16 -19.18
CA ALA A 183 23.15 11.49 -18.66
C ALA A 183 24.44 12.31 -18.43
N GLU A 184 24.42 13.60 -18.77
CA GLU A 184 25.51 14.54 -18.48
C GLU A 184 25.84 14.51 -16.97
N GLY A 185 26.95 13.87 -16.60
CA GLY A 185 27.41 13.72 -15.20
C GLY A 185 27.38 12.29 -14.65
N ALA A 186 26.91 11.30 -15.39
CA ALA A 186 26.83 9.93 -14.96
C ALA A 186 28.20 9.22 -14.98
N ILE A 187 28.40 8.35 -13.99
CA ILE A 187 29.67 7.70 -13.63
C ILE A 187 29.98 6.58 -14.63
N ASP A 188 31.07 6.66 -15.36
CA ASP A 188 31.50 5.63 -16.34
C ASP A 188 32.31 4.50 -15.66
N ALA A 189 31.74 3.88 -14.63
CA ALA A 189 32.34 2.73 -13.96
C ALA A 189 32.40 1.48 -14.89
N ALA A 190 31.53 1.43 -15.89
CA ALA A 190 31.50 0.35 -16.86
C ALA A 190 32.83 0.21 -17.60
N ASN A 191 33.47 1.30 -18.02
CA ASN A 191 34.74 1.27 -18.72
C ASN A 191 35.89 0.80 -17.85
N MET A 192 35.77 0.85 -16.54
CA MET A 192 36.75 0.32 -15.60
C MET A 192 36.55 -1.19 -15.33
N LEU A 193 35.29 -1.63 -15.23
CA LEU A 193 34.97 -3.03 -14.95
C LEU A 193 35.09 -3.94 -16.20
N LYS A 194 34.69 -3.44 -17.39
CA LYS A 194 34.74 -4.21 -18.63
C LYS A 194 36.10 -4.86 -18.93
N PRO A 195 37.26 -4.16 -18.81
CA PRO A 195 38.57 -4.79 -19.04
C PRO A 195 38.91 -5.89 -18.01
N ALA A 196 38.55 -5.67 -16.74
CA ALA A 196 38.83 -6.64 -15.68
C ALA A 196 37.97 -7.91 -15.84
N LEU A 197 36.66 -7.75 -16.16
CA LEU A 197 35.78 -8.86 -16.51
C LEU A 197 36.25 -9.57 -17.79
N ALA A 198 36.74 -8.82 -18.79
CA ALA A 198 37.24 -9.38 -20.05
C ALA A 198 38.46 -10.24 -19.88
N ARG A 199 39.39 -9.87 -19.01
CA ARG A 199 40.61 -10.62 -18.73
C ARG A 199 40.43 -11.73 -17.69
N GLY A 200 39.24 -11.84 -17.05
CA GLY A 200 38.98 -12.78 -15.99
C GLY A 200 39.67 -12.43 -14.66
N GLU A 201 40.12 -11.20 -14.50
CA GLU A 201 40.73 -10.66 -13.28
C GLU A 201 39.70 -10.41 -12.17
N LEU A 202 38.42 -10.25 -12.54
CA LEU A 202 37.31 -10.06 -11.67
C LEU A 202 36.29 -11.19 -11.84
N GLN A 203 35.93 -11.84 -10.75
CA GLN A 203 34.80 -12.76 -10.66
C GLN A 203 33.65 -12.05 -9.89
N ALA A 204 32.54 -11.87 -10.56
CA ALA A 204 31.43 -11.07 -10.02
C ALA A 204 30.10 -11.83 -10.07
N VAL A 205 29.24 -11.56 -9.09
CA VAL A 205 27.82 -11.88 -9.09
C VAL A 205 27.09 -10.56 -9.16
N GLY A 206 26.26 -10.34 -10.16
CA GLY A 206 25.42 -9.15 -10.26
C GLY A 206 23.98 -9.45 -9.86
N ALA A 207 23.25 -8.44 -9.40
CA ALA A 207 21.80 -8.49 -9.23
C ALA A 207 21.15 -7.29 -9.94
N THR A 208 20.01 -7.50 -10.59
CA THR A 208 19.26 -6.44 -11.30
C THR A 208 17.84 -6.90 -11.59
N THR A 209 16.99 -6.00 -12.11
CA THR A 209 15.67 -6.34 -12.65
C THR A 209 15.76 -6.77 -14.12
N LEU A 210 14.71 -7.40 -14.64
CA LEU A 210 14.67 -7.86 -16.03
C LEU A 210 14.75 -6.69 -17.02
N ASP A 211 14.05 -5.60 -16.73
CA ASP A 211 14.02 -4.43 -17.59
C ASP A 211 15.37 -3.73 -17.65
N GLU A 212 16.05 -3.57 -16.50
CA GLU A 212 17.38 -2.98 -16.44
C GLU A 212 18.45 -3.89 -17.07
N TYR A 213 18.30 -5.22 -16.94
CA TYR A 213 19.14 -6.19 -17.61
C TYR A 213 19.07 -6.03 -19.14
N ARG A 214 17.86 -6.00 -19.71
CA ARG A 214 17.63 -5.80 -21.15
C ARG A 214 18.14 -4.47 -21.64
N LYS A 215 17.98 -3.43 -20.85
CA LYS A 215 18.32 -2.05 -21.21
C LYS A 215 19.83 -1.79 -21.19
N HIS A 216 20.55 -2.34 -20.23
CA HIS A 216 21.94 -1.97 -19.93
C HIS A 216 22.95 -3.10 -20.17
N ILE A 217 22.60 -4.37 -19.98
CA ILE A 217 23.54 -5.49 -20.06
C ILE A 217 23.39 -6.26 -21.36
N GLU A 218 22.19 -6.62 -21.74
CA GLU A 218 21.92 -7.40 -22.96
C GLU A 218 22.30 -6.65 -24.23
N LYS A 219 22.17 -5.32 -24.27
CA LYS A 219 22.55 -4.48 -25.39
C LYS A 219 24.06 -4.28 -25.53
N ASP A 220 24.84 -4.55 -24.49
CA ASP A 220 26.29 -4.42 -24.49
C ASP A 220 26.94 -5.78 -24.79
N ALA A 221 27.39 -5.98 -26.02
CA ALA A 221 27.97 -7.23 -26.48
C ALA A 221 29.22 -7.68 -25.67
N ALA A 222 29.93 -6.76 -25.00
CA ALA A 222 31.07 -7.09 -24.16
C ALA A 222 30.64 -7.69 -22.83
N LEU A 223 29.56 -7.18 -22.23
CA LEU A 223 28.99 -7.65 -20.99
C LEU A 223 28.16 -8.92 -21.20
N GLU A 224 27.33 -8.98 -22.23
CA GLU A 224 26.52 -10.15 -22.59
C GLU A 224 27.37 -11.44 -22.72
N ARG A 225 28.58 -11.32 -23.27
CA ARG A 225 29.50 -12.45 -23.40
C ARG A 225 30.18 -12.88 -22.09
N ARG A 226 30.05 -12.11 -21.01
CA ARG A 226 30.72 -12.35 -19.73
C ARG A 226 29.74 -12.71 -18.62
N PHE A 227 28.55 -12.20 -18.70
CA PHE A 227 27.49 -12.47 -17.73
C PHE A 227 26.58 -13.62 -18.19
N ALA A 228 26.12 -14.42 -17.25
CA ALA A 228 25.14 -15.49 -17.48
C ALA A 228 23.88 -15.20 -16.63
N PRO A 229 22.71 -15.08 -17.24
CA PRO A 229 21.49 -14.82 -16.50
C PRO A 229 21.09 -16.01 -15.62
N VAL A 230 20.64 -15.71 -14.41
CA VAL A 230 20.04 -16.62 -13.44
C VAL A 230 18.75 -15.94 -12.96
N PHE A 231 17.62 -16.51 -13.34
CA PHE A 231 16.31 -15.95 -12.96
C PHE A 231 15.99 -16.32 -11.52
N VAL A 232 15.51 -15.35 -10.78
CA VAL A 232 15.01 -15.48 -9.41
C VAL A 232 13.55 -15.07 -9.41
N GLU A 233 12.67 -16.06 -9.37
CA GLU A 233 11.23 -15.85 -9.42
C GLU A 233 10.68 -15.53 -8.03
N GLU A 234 9.49 -14.92 -7.99
CA GLU A 234 8.74 -14.72 -6.77
C GLU A 234 8.40 -16.09 -6.14
N PRO A 235 8.69 -16.32 -4.86
CA PRO A 235 8.36 -17.59 -4.20
C PRO A 235 6.84 -17.74 -4.05
N SER A 236 6.38 -18.98 -4.02
CA SER A 236 4.99 -19.31 -3.70
C SER A 236 4.64 -18.90 -2.26
N VAL A 237 3.34 -18.89 -1.94
CA VAL A 237 2.86 -18.60 -0.57
C VAL A 237 3.42 -19.65 0.41
N GLU A 238 3.44 -20.92 0.02
CA GLU A 238 3.94 -22.03 0.83
C GLU A 238 5.46 -21.91 1.09
N GLU A 239 6.24 -21.57 0.08
CA GLU A 239 7.68 -21.29 0.24
C GLU A 239 7.90 -20.07 1.12
N THR A 240 7.08 -19.02 0.98
CA THR A 240 7.15 -17.83 1.83
C THR A 240 6.86 -18.16 3.28
N ILE A 241 5.86 -19.00 3.57
CA ILE A 241 5.59 -19.47 4.94
C ILE A 241 6.82 -20.20 5.52
N ALA A 242 7.48 -21.04 4.73
CA ALA A 242 8.69 -21.72 5.16
C ALA A 242 9.83 -20.72 5.45
N ILE A 243 10.00 -19.70 4.62
CA ILE A 243 10.98 -18.61 4.82
C ILE A 243 10.67 -17.87 6.13
N LEU A 244 9.43 -17.45 6.36
CA LEU A 244 9.04 -16.75 7.58
C LEU A 244 9.26 -17.60 8.83
N LYS A 245 8.94 -18.90 8.79
CA LYS A 245 9.23 -19.84 9.90
C LYS A 245 10.71 -19.95 10.20
N GLY A 246 11.55 -19.89 9.17
CA GLY A 246 13.01 -19.90 9.34
C GLY A 246 13.59 -18.60 9.91
N LEU A 247 12.98 -17.46 9.58
CA LEU A 247 13.38 -16.15 10.07
C LEU A 247 12.82 -15.81 11.46
N ARG A 248 11.77 -16.52 11.90
CA ARG A 248 11.04 -16.30 13.14
C ARG A 248 11.92 -16.03 14.36
N GLY A 249 12.88 -16.89 14.63
CA GLY A 249 13.72 -16.77 15.83
C GLY A 249 14.54 -15.48 15.90
N ARG A 250 14.94 -14.94 14.75
CA ARG A 250 15.70 -13.68 14.68
C ARG A 250 14.79 -12.48 14.95
N TYR A 251 13.59 -12.47 14.38
CA TYR A 251 12.61 -11.41 14.62
C TYR A 251 12.07 -11.44 16.05
N GLU A 252 11.84 -12.65 16.61
CA GLU A 252 11.48 -12.82 18.01
C GLU A 252 12.55 -12.25 18.96
N GLN A 253 13.81 -12.51 18.67
CA GLN A 253 14.92 -11.98 19.47
C GLN A 253 15.08 -10.46 19.31
N HIS A 254 14.89 -9.94 18.10
CA HIS A 254 15.03 -8.50 17.83
C HIS A 254 13.94 -7.68 18.50
N HIS A 255 12.68 -8.08 18.34
CA HIS A 255 11.53 -7.35 18.87
C HIS A 255 11.12 -7.79 20.29
N GLN A 256 11.74 -8.83 20.84
CA GLN A 256 11.35 -9.42 22.15
C GLN A 256 9.87 -9.83 22.21
N VAL A 257 9.37 -10.41 21.12
CA VAL A 257 8.01 -10.90 20.94
C VAL A 257 8.03 -12.38 20.53
N THR A 258 6.86 -13.02 20.51
CA THR A 258 6.68 -14.38 19.97
C THR A 258 5.66 -14.34 18.82
N TYR A 259 5.92 -15.07 17.74
CA TYR A 259 5.00 -15.16 16.61
C TYR A 259 4.30 -16.51 16.59
N ASP A 260 2.97 -16.48 16.47
CA ASP A 260 2.18 -17.68 16.23
C ASP A 260 2.42 -18.21 14.81
N ASP A 261 2.29 -19.52 14.63
CA ASP A 261 2.37 -20.10 13.28
C ASP A 261 1.28 -19.53 12.37
N GLU A 262 0.09 -19.31 12.92
CA GLU A 262 -1.03 -18.68 12.21
C GLU A 262 -0.74 -17.25 11.79
N ALA A 263 0.03 -16.49 12.56
CA ALA A 263 0.46 -15.14 12.19
C ALA A 263 1.42 -15.15 10.99
N LEU A 264 2.36 -16.09 10.95
CA LEU A 264 3.28 -16.24 9.82
C LEU A 264 2.54 -16.68 8.54
N GLU A 265 1.59 -17.59 8.68
CA GLU A 265 0.74 -18.02 7.56
C GLU A 265 -0.16 -16.88 7.08
N ALA A 266 -0.73 -16.10 8.00
CA ALA A 266 -1.51 -14.92 7.67
C ALA A 266 -0.65 -13.86 6.95
N ALA A 267 0.57 -13.60 7.40
CA ALA A 267 1.49 -12.66 6.76
C ALA A 267 1.75 -13.03 5.29
N ALA A 268 2.03 -14.29 5.00
CA ALA A 268 2.25 -14.75 3.63
C ALA A 268 0.98 -14.69 2.77
N ARG A 269 -0.15 -15.20 3.28
CA ARG A 269 -1.42 -15.27 2.53
C ARG A 269 -2.04 -13.90 2.30
N LEU A 270 -2.07 -13.05 3.34
CA LEU A 270 -2.68 -11.73 3.26
C LEU A 270 -1.84 -10.78 2.40
N SER A 271 -0.50 -10.82 2.54
CA SER A 271 0.36 -10.00 1.67
C SER A 271 0.26 -10.42 0.21
N ALA A 272 0.21 -11.72 -0.10
CA ALA A 272 0.04 -12.20 -1.45
C ALA A 272 -1.29 -11.73 -2.07
N ARG A 273 -2.36 -11.71 -1.27
CA ARG A 273 -3.70 -11.38 -1.72
C ARG A 273 -3.97 -9.88 -1.79
N TYR A 274 -3.50 -9.10 -0.82
CA TYR A 274 -3.90 -7.71 -0.62
C TYR A 274 -2.84 -6.67 -0.96
N ILE A 275 -1.55 -7.05 -0.97
CA ILE A 275 -0.45 -6.15 -1.32
C ILE A 275 0.05 -6.52 -2.71
N THR A 276 -0.40 -5.79 -3.74
CA THR A 276 -0.15 -6.12 -5.16
C THR A 276 1.00 -5.34 -5.79
N ASP A 277 1.48 -4.30 -5.14
CA ASP A 277 2.56 -3.41 -5.61
C ASP A 277 3.96 -3.87 -5.22
N ARG A 278 4.06 -4.94 -4.42
CA ARG A 278 5.31 -5.54 -3.94
C ARG A 278 5.28 -7.06 -4.13
N PHE A 279 6.46 -7.69 -4.05
CA PHE A 279 6.63 -9.13 -4.27
C PHE A 279 6.94 -9.88 -2.98
N LEU A 280 6.59 -11.17 -2.96
CA LEU A 280 7.02 -12.08 -1.91
C LEU A 280 8.53 -12.41 -2.08
N PRO A 281 9.26 -12.68 -0.99
CA PRO A 281 8.83 -12.74 0.40
C PRO A 281 8.86 -11.39 1.11
N ASP A 282 9.41 -10.33 0.52
CA ASP A 282 9.73 -9.04 1.13
C ASP A 282 8.50 -8.42 1.82
N LYS A 283 7.36 -8.31 1.11
CA LYS A 283 6.11 -7.78 1.68
C LYS A 283 5.58 -8.56 2.89
N ALA A 284 5.85 -9.88 2.96
CA ALA A 284 5.44 -10.70 4.09
C ALA A 284 6.40 -10.55 5.27
N ILE A 285 7.69 -10.36 4.99
CA ILE A 285 8.74 -10.07 5.98
C ILE A 285 8.46 -8.70 6.62
N ASP A 286 8.17 -7.68 5.82
CA ASP A 286 7.83 -6.36 6.32
C ASP A 286 6.61 -6.38 7.26
N LEU A 287 5.60 -7.23 6.98
CA LEU A 287 4.44 -7.38 7.86
C LEU A 287 4.80 -7.95 9.23
N ILE A 288 5.63 -8.99 9.29
CA ILE A 288 6.05 -9.56 10.57
C ILE A 288 6.96 -8.61 11.33
N ASP A 289 7.81 -7.87 10.64
CA ASP A 289 8.69 -6.87 11.24
C ASP A 289 7.89 -5.73 11.88
N GLU A 290 6.95 -5.16 11.15
CA GLU A 290 6.07 -4.11 11.68
C GLU A 290 5.16 -4.61 12.81
N ALA A 291 4.65 -5.85 12.71
CA ALA A 291 3.83 -6.45 13.75
C ALA A 291 4.62 -6.62 15.06
N GLY A 292 5.85 -7.12 14.94
CA GLY A 292 6.76 -7.27 16.10
C GLY A 292 7.09 -5.93 16.73
N SER A 293 7.46 -4.94 15.90
CA SER A 293 7.74 -3.58 16.34
C SER A 293 6.55 -2.94 17.07
N ARG A 294 5.35 -3.03 16.47
CA ARG A 294 4.12 -2.46 17.04
C ARG A 294 3.77 -3.12 18.38
N LYS A 295 3.91 -4.43 18.47
CA LYS A 295 3.64 -5.20 19.70
C LYS A 295 4.65 -4.86 20.79
N HIS A 296 5.93 -4.76 20.43
CA HIS A 296 6.98 -4.32 21.35
C HIS A 296 6.74 -2.91 21.89
N LEU A 297 6.45 -1.95 20.98
CA LEU A 297 6.15 -0.57 21.38
C LEU A 297 4.93 -0.49 22.29
N ALA A 298 3.86 -1.22 22.00
CA ALA A 298 2.67 -1.27 22.84
C ALA A 298 2.98 -1.85 24.24
N ALA A 299 3.97 -2.74 24.32
CA ALA A 299 4.47 -3.32 25.57
C ALA A 299 5.30 -2.34 26.42
N VAL A 300 6.08 -1.48 25.76
CA VAL A 300 7.06 -0.59 26.43
C VAL A 300 6.50 0.82 26.64
N MET A 301 5.55 1.27 25.82
CA MET A 301 4.96 2.61 25.95
C MET A 301 4.14 2.73 27.22
N ALA A 302 4.57 3.64 28.10
CA ALA A 302 3.81 4.00 29.28
C ALA A 302 2.44 4.60 28.89
N PRO A 303 1.37 4.33 29.65
CA PRO A 303 0.07 4.93 29.45
C PRO A 303 0.11 6.46 29.38
N PRO A 304 -0.81 7.11 28.64
CA PRO A 304 -0.81 8.56 28.46
C PRO A 304 -0.86 9.36 29.76
N ASP A 305 -1.46 8.81 30.82
CA ASP A 305 -1.53 9.41 32.16
C ASP A 305 -0.16 9.46 32.85
N ILE A 306 0.70 8.45 32.68
CA ILE A 306 2.08 8.46 33.17
C ILE A 306 2.89 9.54 32.46
N ASN A 307 2.82 9.62 31.13
CA ASN A 307 3.51 10.65 30.34
C ASN A 307 3.04 12.07 30.69
N GLN A 308 1.75 12.25 31.02
CA GLN A 308 1.24 13.54 31.49
C GLN A 308 1.84 13.95 32.84
N LEU A 309 1.90 13.02 33.81
CA LEU A 309 2.51 13.25 35.11
C LEU A 309 4.01 13.58 35.00
N GLU A 310 4.75 12.88 34.11
CA GLU A 310 6.16 13.18 33.84
C GLU A 310 6.34 14.59 33.28
N THR A 311 5.51 14.97 32.28
CA THR A 311 5.54 16.32 31.68
C THR A 311 5.22 17.40 32.70
N GLU A 312 4.32 17.13 33.64
CA GLU A 312 3.92 18.07 34.69
C GLU A 312 5.03 18.24 35.75
N VAL A 313 5.71 17.13 36.10
CA VAL A 313 6.90 17.18 36.94
C VAL A 313 8.02 18.01 36.31
N GLU A 314 8.33 17.81 35.03
CA GLU A 314 9.34 18.61 34.31
C GLU A 314 8.99 20.10 34.27
N LYS A 315 7.74 20.46 34.04
CA LYS A 315 7.28 21.86 34.10
C LYS A 315 7.45 22.47 35.45
N LEU A 316 7.11 21.78 36.52
CA LEU A 316 7.28 22.29 37.89
C LEU A 316 8.75 22.36 38.30
N GLU A 317 9.59 21.46 37.82
CA GLU A 317 11.05 21.54 38.04
C GLU A 317 11.63 22.79 37.37
N ALA A 318 11.24 23.11 36.13
CA ALA A 318 11.64 24.32 35.45
C ALA A 318 11.17 25.60 36.21
N GLN A 319 9.91 25.58 36.70
CA GLN A 319 9.37 26.71 37.50
C GLN A 319 10.10 26.86 38.85
N ARG A 320 10.46 25.75 39.49
CA ARG A 320 11.26 25.76 40.72
C ARG A 320 12.64 26.39 40.50
N GLU A 321 13.32 26.01 39.39
CA GLU A 321 14.62 26.60 39.04
C GLU A 321 14.51 28.10 38.74
N GLU A 322 13.47 28.51 38.02
CA GLU A 322 13.22 29.92 37.74
C GLU A 322 12.94 30.74 39.02
N ALA A 323 12.13 30.17 39.95
CA ALA A 323 11.86 30.79 41.25
C ALA A 323 13.15 30.88 42.11
N ALA A 324 14.01 29.87 42.09
CA ALA A 324 15.30 29.87 42.77
C ALA A 324 16.24 30.94 42.19
N LEU A 325 16.32 31.13 40.89
CA LEU A 325 17.08 32.17 40.22
C LEU A 325 16.59 33.59 40.61
N LYS A 326 15.28 33.74 40.79
CA LYS A 326 14.65 35.00 41.24
C LYS A 326 14.71 35.20 42.73
N GLN A 327 15.36 34.30 43.50
CA GLN A 327 15.50 34.31 44.99
C GLN A 327 14.15 34.23 45.73
N ASP A 328 13.09 33.73 45.07
CA ASP A 328 11.80 33.47 45.70
C ASP A 328 11.79 32.06 46.31
N TYR A 329 12.37 31.95 47.50
CA TYR A 329 12.52 30.70 48.24
C TYR A 329 11.17 30.11 48.69
N GLN A 330 10.13 30.98 48.86
CA GLN A 330 8.81 30.51 49.25
C GLN A 330 8.10 29.80 48.09
N ALA A 331 8.14 30.35 46.87
CA ALA A 331 7.62 29.71 45.68
C ALA A 331 8.39 28.41 45.33
N ALA A 332 9.73 28.45 45.41
CA ALA A 332 10.58 27.28 45.19
C ALA A 332 10.27 26.13 46.18
N ALA A 333 9.96 26.44 47.45
CA ALA A 333 9.57 25.44 48.44
C ALA A 333 8.19 24.81 48.16
N ARG A 334 7.22 25.61 47.65
CA ARG A 334 5.91 25.10 47.22
C ARG A 334 6.05 24.18 46.04
N PHE A 335 6.75 24.59 44.99
CA PHE A 335 6.99 23.74 43.81
C PHE A 335 7.69 22.42 44.20
N LYS A 336 8.64 22.48 45.16
CA LYS A 336 9.27 21.26 45.64
C LYS A 336 8.29 20.28 46.29
N GLN A 337 7.33 20.78 47.08
CA GLN A 337 6.31 19.92 47.69
C GLN A 337 5.36 19.32 46.63
N GLU A 338 4.95 20.11 45.62
CA GLU A 338 4.12 19.62 44.52
C GLU A 338 4.84 18.57 43.70
N ILE A 339 6.12 18.76 43.36
CA ILE A 339 6.97 17.80 42.66
C ILE A 339 7.04 16.48 43.45
N GLU A 340 7.20 16.53 44.77
CA GLU A 340 7.33 15.35 45.62
C GLU A 340 6.00 14.57 45.70
N GLN A 341 4.86 15.27 45.70
CA GLN A 341 3.53 14.65 45.60
C GLN A 341 3.30 14.00 44.24
N LEU A 342 3.60 14.69 43.16
CA LEU A 342 3.45 14.15 41.79
C LEU A 342 4.40 12.96 41.54
N ARG A 343 5.63 13.01 42.05
CA ARG A 343 6.55 11.86 41.97
C ARG A 343 6.02 10.64 42.72
N THR A 344 5.43 10.84 43.87
CA THR A 344 4.80 9.74 44.63
C THR A 344 3.60 9.15 43.86
N GLN A 345 2.79 9.99 43.21
CA GLN A 345 1.71 9.55 42.35
C GLN A 345 2.22 8.80 41.12
N LEU A 346 3.29 9.29 40.51
CA LEU A 346 3.95 8.67 39.35
C LEU A 346 4.51 7.29 39.71
N GLU A 347 5.21 7.17 40.85
CA GLU A 347 5.71 5.88 41.35
C GLU A 347 4.57 4.88 41.66
N GLN A 348 3.49 5.35 42.27
CA GLN A 348 2.31 4.51 42.52
C GLN A 348 1.64 4.06 41.20
N ARG A 349 1.53 4.97 40.24
CA ARG A 349 0.92 4.66 38.95
C ARG A 349 1.80 3.74 38.10
N GLN A 350 3.11 3.96 38.10
CA GLN A 350 4.07 3.05 37.45
C GLN A 350 4.02 1.66 38.10
N ALA A 351 4.01 1.55 39.42
CA ALA A 351 3.91 0.28 40.09
C ALA A 351 2.55 -0.44 39.90
N SER A 352 1.46 0.33 39.75
CA SER A 352 0.16 -0.24 39.40
C SER A 352 0.13 -0.71 37.95
N TRP A 353 0.72 0.08 37.01
CA TRP A 353 0.86 -0.28 35.62
C TRP A 353 1.71 -1.54 35.44
N GLU A 354 2.86 -1.65 36.10
CA GLU A 354 3.68 -2.86 36.08
C GLU A 354 2.92 -4.10 36.63
N LYS A 355 2.01 -3.92 37.55
CA LYS A 355 1.15 -4.99 38.08
C LYS A 355 -0.05 -5.30 37.16
N GLU A 356 -0.65 -4.26 36.58
CA GLU A 356 -1.79 -4.35 35.64
C GLU A 356 -1.35 -4.84 34.28
N ALA A 357 -0.16 -4.43 33.83
CA ALA A 357 0.42 -4.87 32.56
C ALA A 357 0.68 -6.38 32.52
N GLY A 358 0.77 -7.05 33.69
CA GLY A 358 0.97 -8.52 33.77
C GLY A 358 2.19 -8.94 32.91
N PRO A 359 2.34 -10.20 32.55
CA PRO A 359 3.22 -10.57 31.47
C PRO A 359 2.65 -9.98 30.20
N VAL A 360 3.27 -8.89 29.73
CA VAL A 360 2.86 -8.18 28.51
C VAL A 360 2.64 -9.22 27.43
N ASN A 361 1.45 -9.22 26.83
CA ASN A 361 1.14 -10.12 25.73
C ASN A 361 1.98 -9.72 24.51
N THR A 362 3.23 -10.18 24.48
CA THR A 362 4.18 -10.00 23.40
C THR A 362 3.95 -10.98 22.25
N ARG A 363 2.79 -11.66 22.24
CA ARG A 363 2.42 -12.64 21.24
C ARG A 363 1.79 -11.94 20.04
N VAL A 364 2.35 -12.13 18.87
CA VAL A 364 1.83 -11.63 17.60
C VAL A 364 0.90 -12.68 17.00
N THR A 365 -0.35 -12.29 16.75
CA THR A 365 -1.41 -13.16 16.23
C THR A 365 -1.73 -12.86 14.77
N ALA A 366 -2.53 -13.72 14.12
CA ALA A 366 -3.03 -13.48 12.77
C ALA A 366 -3.85 -12.18 12.68
N GLU A 367 -4.55 -11.80 13.75
CA GLU A 367 -5.34 -10.58 13.82
C GLU A 367 -4.44 -9.33 13.82
N ASP A 368 -3.31 -9.34 14.52
CA ASP A 368 -2.33 -8.24 14.49
C ASP A 368 -1.81 -8.02 13.07
N ILE A 369 -1.50 -9.09 12.34
CA ILE A 369 -1.09 -9.02 10.93
C ILE A 369 -2.22 -8.45 10.06
N ALA A 370 -3.45 -8.95 10.23
CA ALA A 370 -4.60 -8.46 9.49
C ALA A 370 -4.84 -6.96 9.70
N GLN A 371 -4.63 -6.46 10.92
CA GLN A 371 -4.78 -5.05 11.25
C GLN A 371 -3.72 -4.16 10.55
N ILE A 372 -2.49 -4.66 10.38
CA ILE A 372 -1.44 -3.95 9.65
C ILE A 372 -1.78 -3.92 8.15
N VAL A 373 -2.18 -5.06 7.60
CA VAL A 373 -2.63 -5.11 6.20
C VAL A 373 -3.79 -4.15 5.96
N ALA A 374 -4.74 -4.07 6.90
CA ALA A 374 -5.84 -3.12 6.84
C ALA A 374 -5.33 -1.66 6.85
N THR A 375 -4.33 -1.35 7.67
CA THR A 375 -3.73 -0.01 7.74
C THR A 375 -3.02 0.36 6.43
N TRP A 376 -2.28 -0.57 5.83
CA TRP A 376 -1.54 -0.32 4.59
C TRP A 376 -2.42 -0.22 3.35
N THR A 377 -3.44 -1.07 3.29
CA THR A 377 -4.30 -1.21 2.10
C THR A 377 -5.59 -0.39 2.18
N GLY A 378 -5.98 0.04 3.39
CA GLY A 378 -7.27 0.65 3.67
C GLY A 378 -8.44 -0.34 3.65
N ILE A 379 -8.17 -1.66 3.68
CA ILE A 379 -9.18 -2.71 3.64
C ILE A 379 -9.38 -3.23 5.06
N PRO A 380 -10.61 -3.35 5.57
CA PRO A 380 -10.89 -3.84 6.92
C PRO A 380 -10.69 -5.36 7.03
N VAL A 381 -9.45 -5.84 6.81
CA VAL A 381 -9.09 -7.27 6.75
C VAL A 381 -9.35 -7.99 8.07
N SER A 382 -9.24 -7.28 9.21
CA SER A 382 -9.47 -7.84 10.55
C SER A 382 -10.90 -8.33 10.79
N ARG A 383 -11.88 -7.78 10.06
CA ARG A 383 -13.30 -8.18 10.16
C ARG A 383 -13.71 -9.27 9.16
N MET A 384 -12.80 -9.70 8.27
CA MET A 384 -13.14 -10.55 7.13
C MET A 384 -13.09 -12.06 7.44
N PHE A 385 -12.58 -12.52 8.59
CA PHE A 385 -12.35 -13.95 8.80
C PHE A 385 -13.57 -14.78 9.26
N GLU A 386 -14.50 -14.20 10.03
CA GLU A 386 -15.72 -14.91 10.46
C GLU A 386 -17.02 -14.19 10.08
N GLU A 387 -17.01 -12.84 10.08
CA GLU A 387 -18.20 -12.02 9.78
C GLU A 387 -18.50 -11.87 8.28
N GLU A 388 -17.52 -12.08 7.37
CA GLU A 388 -17.74 -11.86 5.91
C GLU A 388 -18.77 -12.84 5.34
N SER A 389 -18.71 -14.10 5.75
CA SER A 389 -19.67 -15.10 5.29
C SER A 389 -21.09 -14.78 5.76
N GLU A 390 -21.23 -14.35 6.98
CA GLU A 390 -22.52 -13.97 7.58
C GLU A 390 -23.04 -12.65 7.00
N LYS A 391 -22.18 -11.64 6.82
CA LYS A 391 -22.51 -10.40 6.10
C LYS A 391 -22.98 -10.67 4.67
N LEU A 392 -22.28 -11.54 3.92
CA LEU A 392 -22.66 -11.88 2.55
C LEU A 392 -24.01 -12.61 2.47
N LEU A 393 -24.39 -13.38 3.48
CA LEU A 393 -25.73 -14.00 3.56
C LEU A 393 -26.84 -12.93 3.71
N HIS A 394 -26.58 -11.86 4.45
CA HIS A 394 -27.52 -10.75 4.68
C HIS A 394 -27.31 -9.56 3.73
N MET A 395 -26.54 -9.72 2.66
CA MET A 395 -26.19 -8.66 1.70
C MET A 395 -27.43 -7.98 1.11
N GLU A 396 -28.45 -8.74 0.74
CA GLU A 396 -29.67 -8.20 0.14
C GLU A 396 -30.41 -7.27 1.11
N GLU A 397 -30.56 -7.69 2.36
CA GLU A 397 -31.19 -6.86 3.40
C GLU A 397 -30.44 -5.53 3.61
N GLN A 398 -29.11 -5.59 3.66
CA GLN A 398 -28.29 -4.39 3.84
C GLN A 398 -28.35 -3.45 2.63
N LEU A 399 -28.36 -3.98 1.41
CA LEU A 399 -28.51 -3.14 0.21
C LEU A 399 -29.91 -2.48 0.16
N HIS A 400 -30.96 -3.16 0.63
CA HIS A 400 -32.31 -2.60 0.71
C HIS A 400 -32.44 -1.43 1.71
N HIS A 401 -31.55 -1.29 2.68
CA HIS A 401 -31.53 -0.10 3.54
C HIS A 401 -31.24 1.20 2.76
N ARG A 402 -30.53 1.11 1.65
CA ARG A 402 -30.19 2.28 0.81
C ARG A 402 -30.95 2.33 -0.51
N VAL A 403 -31.28 1.18 -1.06
CA VAL A 403 -31.91 1.05 -2.39
C VAL A 403 -33.31 0.50 -2.22
N ILE A 404 -34.29 1.32 -2.50
CA ILE A 404 -35.72 0.98 -2.40
C ILE A 404 -36.17 0.31 -3.70
N GLY A 405 -36.86 -0.82 -3.59
CA GLY A 405 -37.25 -1.67 -4.73
C GLY A 405 -36.05 -2.35 -5.40
N GLN A 406 -36.17 -2.66 -6.68
CA GLN A 406 -35.10 -3.26 -7.49
C GLN A 406 -34.66 -4.65 -7.00
N GLU A 407 -35.59 -5.46 -6.52
CA GLU A 407 -35.33 -6.76 -5.90
C GLU A 407 -34.53 -7.69 -6.84
N GLU A 408 -34.90 -7.74 -8.14
CA GLU A 408 -34.19 -8.54 -9.14
C GLU A 408 -32.74 -8.09 -9.31
N ALA A 409 -32.52 -6.77 -9.28
CA ALA A 409 -31.18 -6.20 -9.42
C ALA A 409 -30.30 -6.52 -8.21
N ILE A 410 -30.82 -6.32 -7.01
CA ILE A 410 -30.10 -6.60 -5.75
C ILE A 410 -29.79 -8.08 -5.64
N HIS A 411 -30.74 -8.95 -5.94
CA HIS A 411 -30.54 -10.40 -5.91
C HIS A 411 -29.45 -10.85 -6.89
N ALA A 412 -29.53 -10.41 -8.16
CA ALA A 412 -28.55 -10.80 -9.18
C ALA A 412 -27.12 -10.35 -8.83
N VAL A 413 -26.97 -9.12 -8.31
CA VAL A 413 -25.66 -8.62 -7.85
C VAL A 413 -25.16 -9.44 -6.68
N SER A 414 -26.02 -9.70 -5.67
CA SER A 414 -25.65 -10.45 -4.46
C SER A 414 -25.20 -11.87 -4.79
N GLU A 415 -25.92 -12.56 -5.65
CA GLU A 415 -25.56 -13.92 -6.11
C GLU A 415 -24.22 -13.93 -6.86
N ALA A 416 -23.96 -12.98 -7.74
CA ALA A 416 -22.71 -12.91 -8.48
C ALA A 416 -21.51 -12.65 -7.53
N ILE A 417 -21.68 -11.76 -6.54
CA ILE A 417 -20.67 -11.47 -5.53
C ILE A 417 -20.42 -12.69 -4.63
N ARG A 418 -21.48 -13.37 -4.16
CA ARG A 418 -21.37 -14.60 -3.38
C ARG A 418 -20.60 -15.69 -4.14
N ARG A 419 -20.91 -15.92 -5.43
CA ARG A 419 -20.16 -16.87 -6.28
C ARG A 419 -18.68 -16.54 -6.37
N ALA A 420 -18.34 -15.26 -6.55
CA ALA A 420 -16.95 -14.82 -6.64
C ALA A 420 -16.20 -15.01 -5.32
N ARG A 421 -16.82 -14.65 -4.19
CA ARG A 421 -16.23 -14.79 -2.85
C ARG A 421 -16.12 -16.24 -2.38
N ALA A 422 -17.02 -17.10 -2.82
CA ALA A 422 -16.94 -18.54 -2.58
C ALA A 422 -15.85 -19.25 -3.42
N GLY A 423 -15.09 -18.51 -4.25
CA GLY A 423 -14.02 -19.10 -5.07
C GLY A 423 -14.51 -19.87 -6.29
N LEU A 424 -15.78 -19.73 -6.68
CA LEU A 424 -16.39 -20.43 -7.82
C LEU A 424 -16.25 -19.64 -9.14
N LYS A 425 -15.51 -18.54 -9.13
CA LYS A 425 -15.22 -17.70 -10.29
C LYS A 425 -13.76 -17.83 -10.71
N ASP A 426 -13.46 -17.55 -11.97
CA ASP A 426 -12.08 -17.48 -12.48
C ASP A 426 -11.29 -16.43 -11.69
N PRO A 427 -10.19 -16.81 -11.00
CA PRO A 427 -9.40 -15.90 -10.17
C PRO A 427 -8.70 -14.78 -10.95
N LYS A 428 -8.66 -14.88 -12.28
CA LYS A 428 -8.09 -13.84 -13.13
C LYS A 428 -9.05 -12.68 -13.41
N ARG A 429 -10.34 -12.82 -13.14
CA ARG A 429 -11.37 -11.83 -13.46
C ARG A 429 -11.69 -10.91 -12.27
N PRO A 430 -12.24 -9.71 -12.50
CA PRO A 430 -12.79 -8.86 -11.44
C PRO A 430 -13.80 -9.59 -10.56
N ILE A 431 -14.02 -9.13 -9.31
CA ILE A 431 -15.00 -9.72 -8.36
C ILE A 431 -16.38 -9.80 -9.01
N GLY A 432 -16.83 -8.72 -9.68
CA GLY A 432 -18.10 -8.66 -10.37
C GLY A 432 -18.02 -7.72 -11.59
N SER A 433 -18.79 -8.03 -12.61
CA SER A 433 -18.93 -7.20 -13.80
C SER A 433 -20.39 -7.14 -14.22
N PHE A 434 -20.98 -5.93 -14.20
CA PHE A 434 -22.40 -5.71 -14.35
C PHE A 434 -22.72 -4.65 -15.40
N VAL A 435 -23.82 -4.83 -16.12
CA VAL A 435 -24.45 -3.77 -16.91
C VAL A 435 -25.79 -3.44 -16.29
N PHE A 436 -26.00 -2.20 -15.89
CA PHE A 436 -27.23 -1.67 -15.34
C PHE A 436 -27.99 -0.91 -16.42
N LEU A 437 -29.07 -1.48 -16.92
CA LEU A 437 -29.96 -0.86 -17.92
C LEU A 437 -31.18 -0.25 -17.25
N GLY A 438 -31.67 0.83 -17.77
CA GLY A 438 -32.92 1.42 -17.31
C GLY A 438 -32.97 2.95 -17.40
N PRO A 439 -34.13 3.55 -17.15
CA PRO A 439 -34.32 5.01 -17.22
C PRO A 439 -33.44 5.74 -16.17
N THR A 440 -33.34 7.04 -16.33
CA THR A 440 -32.63 7.88 -15.38
C THR A 440 -33.39 7.95 -14.04
N GLY A 441 -32.65 8.00 -12.91
CA GLY A 441 -33.24 8.24 -11.58
C GLY A 441 -33.94 7.05 -10.93
N VAL A 442 -33.68 5.80 -11.37
CA VAL A 442 -34.25 4.57 -10.80
C VAL A 442 -33.33 3.89 -9.76
N GLY A 443 -32.17 4.47 -9.46
CA GLY A 443 -31.27 3.95 -8.41
C GLY A 443 -29.99 3.26 -8.89
N LYS A 444 -29.67 3.22 -10.20
CA LYS A 444 -28.45 2.55 -10.74
C LYS A 444 -27.15 2.98 -10.04
N THR A 445 -26.94 4.29 -9.91
CA THR A 445 -25.73 4.84 -9.26
C THR A 445 -25.78 4.66 -7.73
N GLU A 446 -26.97 4.67 -7.13
CA GLU A 446 -27.12 4.45 -5.69
C GLU A 446 -26.81 2.99 -5.30
N LEU A 447 -27.23 2.02 -6.13
CA LEU A 447 -26.83 0.62 -5.92
C LEU A 447 -25.31 0.43 -6.01
N ALA A 448 -24.63 1.13 -6.94
CA ALA A 448 -23.18 1.09 -7.03
C ALA A 448 -22.49 1.67 -5.78
N ARG A 449 -23.03 2.74 -5.18
CA ARG A 449 -22.55 3.30 -3.91
C ARG A 449 -22.83 2.37 -2.73
N ALA A 450 -24.03 1.85 -2.64
CA ALA A 450 -24.41 0.90 -1.59
C ALA A 450 -23.48 -0.34 -1.63
N LEU A 451 -23.11 -0.77 -2.83
CA LEU A 451 -22.21 -1.87 -3.04
C LEU A 451 -20.77 -1.54 -2.59
N ALA A 452 -20.28 -0.32 -2.85
CA ALA A 452 -18.97 0.13 -2.40
C ALA A 452 -18.91 0.18 -0.87
N GLU A 453 -19.92 0.76 -0.22
CA GLU A 453 -20.05 0.79 1.24
C GLU A 453 -20.13 -0.62 1.84
N PHE A 454 -20.95 -1.50 1.26
CA PHE A 454 -21.10 -2.86 1.76
C PHE A 454 -19.82 -3.69 1.65
N LEU A 455 -19.13 -3.63 0.49
CA LEU A 455 -17.95 -4.46 0.22
C LEU A 455 -16.67 -3.92 0.84
N PHE A 456 -16.56 -2.60 1.00
CA PHE A 456 -15.32 -1.92 1.34
C PHE A 456 -15.45 -0.99 2.56
N ASP A 457 -16.62 -0.97 3.23
CA ASP A 457 -16.96 -0.12 4.37
C ASP A 457 -16.69 1.39 4.13
N ASP A 458 -16.66 1.81 2.85
CA ASP A 458 -16.37 3.19 2.43
C ASP A 458 -17.15 3.50 1.15
N GLU A 459 -18.09 4.44 1.21
CA GLU A 459 -18.84 4.86 0.01
C GLU A 459 -17.97 5.60 -1.01
N GLU A 460 -16.85 6.20 -0.56
CA GLU A 460 -15.83 6.82 -1.41
C GLU A 460 -14.92 5.79 -2.12
N ALA A 461 -15.03 4.51 -1.75
CA ALA A 461 -14.37 3.43 -2.47
C ALA A 461 -15.01 3.17 -3.86
N MET A 462 -15.60 4.20 -4.46
CA MET A 462 -16.17 4.18 -5.81
C MET A 462 -15.47 5.21 -6.70
N VAL A 463 -15.03 4.75 -7.88
CA VAL A 463 -14.55 5.63 -8.96
C VAL A 463 -15.65 5.75 -10.00
N ARG A 464 -16.16 6.95 -10.20
CA ARG A 464 -17.14 7.22 -11.26
C ARG A 464 -16.48 7.89 -12.44
N LEU A 465 -16.65 7.31 -13.62
CA LEU A 465 -16.16 7.78 -14.91
C LEU A 465 -17.36 8.03 -15.81
N ASP A 466 -17.63 9.30 -16.12
CA ASP A 466 -18.71 9.69 -17.04
C ASP A 466 -18.23 9.52 -18.47
N MET A 467 -18.81 8.58 -19.20
CA MET A 467 -18.38 8.24 -20.56
C MET A 467 -18.70 9.32 -21.58
N SER A 468 -19.51 10.31 -21.25
CA SER A 468 -19.70 11.48 -22.08
C SER A 468 -18.42 12.35 -22.22
N GLU A 469 -17.50 12.24 -21.27
CA GLU A 469 -16.18 12.88 -21.33
C GLU A 469 -15.16 12.09 -22.19
N TYR A 470 -15.49 10.85 -22.60
CA TYR A 470 -14.63 9.93 -23.33
C TYR A 470 -15.19 9.57 -24.71
N MET A 471 -15.90 10.50 -25.33
CA MET A 471 -16.43 10.35 -26.68
C MET A 471 -15.33 10.42 -27.77
N GLU A 472 -14.25 11.12 -27.49
CA GLU A 472 -13.14 11.31 -28.44
C GLU A 472 -12.00 10.34 -28.18
N ARG A 473 -11.31 9.92 -29.24
CA ARG A 473 -10.18 9.00 -29.16
C ARG A 473 -9.08 9.45 -28.21
N PHE A 474 -8.75 10.74 -28.22
CA PHE A 474 -7.73 11.30 -27.32
C PHE A 474 -8.13 11.26 -25.85
N ALA A 475 -9.42 11.27 -25.55
CA ALA A 475 -9.90 11.19 -24.18
C ALA A 475 -9.64 9.81 -23.56
N VAL A 476 -9.58 8.73 -24.38
CA VAL A 476 -9.29 7.36 -23.89
C VAL A 476 -7.90 7.27 -23.26
N SER A 477 -6.92 8.03 -23.77
CA SER A 477 -5.57 8.07 -23.17
C SER A 477 -5.58 8.62 -21.73
N ARG A 478 -6.57 9.41 -21.33
CA ARG A 478 -6.72 9.85 -19.92
C ARG A 478 -7.05 8.72 -18.98
N LEU A 479 -7.63 7.61 -19.47
CA LEU A 479 -7.89 6.42 -18.63
C LEU A 479 -6.62 5.67 -18.26
N MET A 480 -5.70 5.49 -19.24
CA MET A 480 -4.48 4.67 -19.10
C MET A 480 -3.21 5.49 -18.91
N GLY A 481 -3.27 6.81 -19.15
CA GLY A 481 -2.12 7.72 -19.23
C GLY A 481 -1.73 8.06 -20.67
N ALA A 482 -1.03 9.17 -20.85
CA ALA A 482 -0.52 9.58 -22.16
C ALA A 482 0.75 8.79 -22.51
N PRO A 483 0.96 8.43 -23.80
CA PRO A 483 2.20 7.81 -24.24
C PRO A 483 3.42 8.72 -24.03
N PRO A 484 4.65 8.16 -23.93
CA PRO A 484 5.87 8.94 -23.80
C PRO A 484 5.98 10.02 -24.89
N GLY A 485 6.27 11.26 -24.47
CA GLY A 485 6.41 12.41 -25.36
C GLY A 485 5.15 13.23 -25.60
N TYR A 486 4.00 12.86 -25.03
CA TYR A 486 2.78 13.67 -25.05
C TYR A 486 2.57 14.42 -23.73
N VAL A 487 1.86 15.56 -23.82
CA VAL A 487 1.47 16.36 -22.63
C VAL A 487 0.61 15.52 -21.71
N GLY A 488 0.95 15.50 -20.40
CA GLY A 488 0.23 14.68 -19.39
C GLY A 488 0.83 13.28 -19.15
N TYR A 489 2.00 12.96 -19.71
CA TYR A 489 2.69 11.68 -19.46
C TYR A 489 3.01 11.44 -17.97
N GLU A 490 3.36 12.52 -17.25
CA GLU A 490 3.71 12.42 -15.80
C GLU A 490 2.48 12.30 -14.88
N GLU A 491 1.29 12.65 -15.36
CA GLU A 491 0.07 12.66 -14.52
C GLU A 491 -0.54 11.27 -14.31
N GLY A 492 -0.12 10.26 -15.10
CA GLY A 492 -0.70 8.91 -15.06
C GLY A 492 -2.14 8.86 -15.57
N GLY A 493 -2.71 7.67 -15.71
CA GLY A 493 -4.10 7.49 -16.13
C GLY A 493 -5.09 7.58 -14.97
N GLN A 494 -6.20 8.28 -15.15
CA GLN A 494 -7.21 8.44 -14.09
C GLN A 494 -7.71 7.09 -13.53
N LEU A 495 -8.00 6.13 -14.41
CA LEU A 495 -8.45 4.80 -14.03
C LEU A 495 -7.30 3.98 -13.42
N THR A 496 -6.16 3.93 -14.10
CA THR A 496 -5.02 3.11 -13.68
C THR A 496 -4.42 3.58 -12.35
N GLU A 497 -4.26 4.91 -12.16
CA GLU A 497 -3.78 5.47 -10.89
C GLU A 497 -4.77 5.28 -9.73
N ALA A 498 -6.07 5.44 -10.01
CA ALA A 498 -7.09 5.22 -9.00
C ALA A 498 -7.08 3.79 -8.46
N VAL A 499 -6.98 2.79 -9.36
CA VAL A 499 -6.94 1.37 -8.97
C VAL A 499 -5.59 0.97 -8.37
N ARG A 500 -4.47 1.51 -8.89
CA ARG A 500 -3.15 1.25 -8.34
C ARG A 500 -3.00 1.71 -6.89
N ARG A 501 -3.57 2.90 -6.57
CA ARG A 501 -3.52 3.43 -5.19
C ARG A 501 -4.43 2.68 -4.23
N ARG A 502 -5.59 2.24 -4.69
CA ARG A 502 -6.58 1.48 -3.91
C ARG A 502 -7.18 0.40 -4.80
N PRO A 503 -6.68 -0.85 -4.75
CA PRO A 503 -7.13 -1.94 -5.61
C PRO A 503 -8.58 -2.41 -5.34
N TYR A 504 -9.08 -2.16 -4.15
CA TYR A 504 -10.41 -2.58 -3.70
C TYR A 504 -11.40 -1.42 -3.84
N ARG A 505 -12.16 -1.44 -4.95
CA ARG A 505 -13.19 -0.42 -5.21
C ARG A 505 -14.20 -0.83 -6.26
N VAL A 506 -15.29 -0.10 -6.29
CA VAL A 506 -16.28 -0.14 -7.36
C VAL A 506 -15.87 0.86 -8.44
N ILE A 507 -15.84 0.42 -9.69
CA ILE A 507 -15.60 1.28 -10.84
C ILE A 507 -16.89 1.39 -11.63
N LEU A 508 -17.44 2.59 -11.67
CA LEU A 508 -18.68 2.91 -12.36
C LEU A 508 -18.39 3.65 -13.66
N PHE A 509 -18.62 2.98 -14.79
CA PHE A 509 -18.65 3.60 -16.11
C PHE A 509 -20.08 4.08 -16.40
N ASP A 510 -20.32 5.37 -16.26
CA ASP A 510 -21.66 5.93 -16.40
C ASP A 510 -21.94 6.33 -17.87
N GLU A 511 -23.12 6.01 -18.39
CA GLU A 511 -23.55 6.26 -19.77
C GLU A 511 -22.60 5.65 -20.82
N VAL A 512 -22.29 4.34 -20.65
CA VAL A 512 -21.27 3.63 -21.42
C VAL A 512 -21.55 3.61 -22.94
N GLU A 513 -22.80 3.79 -23.37
CA GLU A 513 -23.18 3.91 -24.77
C GLU A 513 -22.59 5.14 -25.47
N LYS A 514 -22.15 6.16 -24.72
CA LYS A 514 -21.52 7.40 -25.25
C LYS A 514 -20.03 7.27 -25.45
N ALA A 515 -19.41 6.21 -24.90
CA ALA A 515 -17.98 6.01 -24.96
C ALA A 515 -17.45 5.81 -26.39
N HIS A 516 -16.22 6.30 -26.63
CA HIS A 516 -15.50 5.95 -27.86
C HIS A 516 -15.26 4.44 -27.96
N PRO A 517 -15.29 3.82 -29.15
CA PRO A 517 -15.08 2.38 -29.32
C PRO A 517 -13.78 1.83 -28.69
N ASP A 518 -12.73 2.63 -28.56
CA ASP A 518 -11.48 2.22 -27.92
C ASP A 518 -11.63 1.99 -26.42
N VAL A 519 -12.60 2.60 -25.73
CA VAL A 519 -12.92 2.31 -24.33
C VAL A 519 -13.34 0.87 -24.15
N PHE A 520 -14.09 0.30 -25.11
CA PHE A 520 -14.50 -1.10 -25.04
C PHE A 520 -13.31 -2.06 -25.15
N ASN A 521 -12.23 -1.70 -25.82
CA ASN A 521 -11.00 -2.49 -25.85
C ASN A 521 -10.31 -2.50 -24.47
N VAL A 522 -10.32 -1.36 -23.76
CA VAL A 522 -9.85 -1.26 -22.38
C VAL A 522 -10.70 -2.14 -21.45
N LEU A 523 -12.02 -2.05 -21.57
CA LEU A 523 -12.93 -2.89 -20.78
C LEU A 523 -12.75 -4.38 -21.04
N LEU A 524 -12.55 -4.79 -22.30
CA LEU A 524 -12.28 -6.18 -22.64
C LEU A 524 -11.03 -6.71 -21.94
N GLN A 525 -9.94 -5.95 -21.95
CA GLN A 525 -8.70 -6.33 -21.27
C GLN A 525 -8.91 -6.50 -19.76
N ILE A 526 -9.65 -5.58 -19.12
CA ILE A 526 -9.97 -5.66 -17.70
C ILE A 526 -10.82 -6.89 -17.39
N LEU A 527 -11.88 -7.12 -18.18
CA LEU A 527 -12.84 -8.19 -17.94
C LEU A 527 -12.29 -9.59 -18.26
N GLU A 528 -11.30 -9.71 -19.14
CA GLU A 528 -10.71 -10.98 -19.56
C GLU A 528 -9.50 -11.35 -18.71
N ASP A 529 -8.53 -10.44 -18.61
CA ASP A 529 -7.24 -10.67 -17.96
C ASP A 529 -7.19 -10.16 -16.50
N GLY A 530 -8.20 -9.39 -16.05
CA GLY A 530 -8.23 -8.73 -14.75
C GLY A 530 -7.09 -7.74 -14.53
N ARG A 531 -6.48 -7.26 -15.61
CA ARG A 531 -5.37 -6.30 -15.58
C ARG A 531 -5.44 -5.34 -16.74
N LEU A 532 -4.85 -4.17 -16.56
CA LEU A 532 -4.72 -3.16 -17.60
C LEU A 532 -3.28 -2.62 -17.57
N THR A 533 -2.63 -2.58 -18.74
CA THR A 533 -1.29 -2.00 -18.86
C THR A 533 -1.41 -0.49 -19.05
N ASP A 534 -0.76 0.29 -18.16
CA ASP A 534 -0.71 1.75 -18.27
C ASP A 534 0.24 2.20 -19.40
N ALA A 535 0.24 3.49 -19.69
CA ALA A 535 1.11 4.05 -20.74
C ALA A 535 2.61 3.97 -20.42
N ALA A 536 2.98 3.74 -19.14
CA ALA A 536 4.35 3.49 -18.70
C ALA A 536 4.76 2.02 -18.81
N GLY A 537 3.88 1.14 -19.30
CA GLY A 537 4.12 -0.29 -19.42
C GLY A 537 3.88 -1.09 -18.12
N ARG A 538 3.33 -0.48 -17.06
CA ARG A 538 3.06 -1.14 -15.79
C ARG A 538 1.70 -1.83 -15.83
N ALA A 539 1.64 -3.08 -15.41
CA ALA A 539 0.39 -3.82 -15.27
C ALA A 539 -0.33 -3.41 -13.97
N VAL A 540 -1.56 -2.94 -14.09
CA VAL A 540 -2.45 -2.58 -12.96
C VAL A 540 -3.48 -3.68 -12.78
N ASP A 541 -3.64 -4.15 -11.54
CA ASP A 541 -4.48 -5.29 -11.17
C ASP A 541 -5.92 -4.84 -10.86
N PHE A 542 -6.89 -5.40 -11.60
CA PHE A 542 -8.33 -5.16 -11.45
C PHE A 542 -9.09 -6.33 -10.84
N ARG A 543 -8.42 -7.42 -10.44
CA ARG A 543 -9.07 -8.63 -9.92
C ARG A 543 -9.88 -8.38 -8.64
N ASN A 544 -9.49 -7.37 -7.88
CA ASN A 544 -10.15 -6.99 -6.63
C ASN A 544 -11.19 -5.87 -6.81
N THR A 545 -11.56 -5.53 -8.04
CA THR A 545 -12.55 -4.48 -8.33
C THR A 545 -13.90 -5.08 -8.69
N VAL A 546 -14.95 -4.25 -8.54
CA VAL A 546 -16.27 -4.51 -9.12
C VAL A 546 -16.49 -3.50 -10.24
N ILE A 547 -16.78 -4.00 -11.43
CA ILE A 547 -17.00 -3.18 -12.63
C ILE A 547 -18.49 -3.03 -12.87
N ILE A 548 -18.98 -1.81 -12.90
CA ILE A 548 -20.37 -1.49 -13.18
C ILE A 548 -20.44 -0.54 -14.37
N MET A 549 -21.22 -0.89 -15.36
CA MET A 549 -21.51 -0.07 -16.53
C MET A 549 -22.97 0.33 -16.51
N THR A 550 -23.30 1.64 -16.52
CA THR A 550 -24.70 2.06 -16.64
C THR A 550 -25.02 2.45 -18.06
N SER A 551 -26.26 2.21 -18.46
CA SER A 551 -26.77 2.64 -19.76
C SER A 551 -28.25 3.01 -19.69
N ASN A 552 -28.63 3.98 -20.55
CA ASN A 552 -29.99 4.42 -20.71
C ASN A 552 -30.60 3.90 -22.03
N LEU A 553 -29.95 2.94 -22.73
CA LEU A 553 -30.41 2.37 -23.99
C LEU A 553 -31.81 1.77 -23.83
N GLY A 554 -32.67 1.97 -24.83
CA GLY A 554 -34.02 1.45 -24.85
C GLY A 554 -35.01 2.13 -23.89
N SER A 555 -34.58 3.13 -23.07
CA SER A 555 -35.46 3.83 -22.14
C SER A 555 -36.59 4.61 -22.85
N GLN A 556 -36.43 4.96 -24.12
CA GLN A 556 -37.49 5.62 -24.92
C GLN A 556 -38.69 4.69 -25.16
N GLN A 557 -38.52 3.38 -25.17
CA GLN A 557 -39.58 2.40 -25.32
C GLN A 557 -40.48 2.36 -24.09
N VAL A 558 -39.95 2.60 -22.90
CA VAL A 558 -40.72 2.72 -21.63
C VAL A 558 -41.69 3.88 -21.73
N ARG A 559 -41.29 4.98 -22.40
CA ARG A 559 -42.11 6.20 -22.57
C ARG A 559 -43.30 5.97 -23.52
N SER A 560 -43.07 5.27 -24.62
CA SER A 560 -44.11 5.00 -25.63
C SER A 560 -45.21 4.08 -25.08
N THR A 561 -44.88 3.15 -24.23
CA THR A 561 -45.85 2.22 -23.61
C THR A 561 -46.73 2.90 -22.55
N ARG A 562 -46.16 3.84 -21.78
CA ARG A 562 -46.94 4.65 -20.82
C ARG A 562 -47.91 5.63 -21.50
N ALA A 563 -47.60 6.13 -22.69
CA ALA A 563 -48.44 7.07 -23.43
C ALA A 563 -49.71 6.46 -24.06
N ILE A 564 -49.76 5.10 -24.16
CA ILE A 564 -50.87 4.38 -24.84
C ILE A 564 -51.95 3.88 -23.84
N GLY A 565 -51.86 4.23 -22.55
CA GLY A 565 -52.91 3.93 -21.55
C GLY A 565 -52.74 2.54 -20.90
N PHE A 566 -52.57 2.56 -19.59
CA PHE A 566 -52.43 1.37 -18.76
C PHE A 566 -53.68 0.50 -18.82
N GLY A 567 -53.52 -0.70 -19.36
CA GLY A 567 -54.49 -1.78 -19.29
C GLY A 567 -53.90 -2.98 -18.57
N ARG A 568 -54.52 -3.38 -17.56
CA ARG A 568 -54.60 -4.67 -16.81
C ARG A 568 -53.42 -5.65 -16.69
N ASP A 569 -52.20 -5.46 -17.33
CA ASP A 569 -51.10 -6.44 -17.28
C ASP A 569 -49.72 -5.71 -17.21
N GLU A 570 -49.43 -5.00 -16.11
CA GLU A 570 -48.17 -4.28 -15.91
C GLU A 570 -46.92 -5.18 -16.04
N GLU A 571 -46.98 -6.39 -15.55
CA GLU A 571 -45.87 -7.38 -15.66
C GLU A 571 -45.55 -7.80 -17.10
N ARG A 572 -46.57 -7.97 -17.94
CA ARG A 572 -46.38 -8.35 -19.37
C ARG A 572 -45.82 -7.19 -20.19
N ASP A 573 -46.21 -5.98 -19.86
CA ASP A 573 -45.71 -4.79 -20.55
C ASP A 573 -44.26 -4.52 -20.16
N PHE A 574 -43.90 -4.73 -18.92
CA PHE A 574 -42.47 -4.60 -18.48
C PHE A 574 -41.60 -5.68 -19.11
N ALA A 575 -42.08 -6.96 -19.22
CA ALA A 575 -41.31 -8.02 -19.87
C ALA A 575 -40.98 -7.68 -21.34
N ARG A 576 -41.91 -7.08 -22.10
CA ARG A 576 -41.66 -6.61 -23.46
C ARG A 576 -40.64 -5.45 -23.51
N VAL A 577 -40.72 -4.53 -22.59
CA VAL A 577 -39.76 -3.43 -22.48
C VAL A 577 -38.37 -3.95 -22.16
N LYS A 578 -38.26 -4.91 -21.24
CA LYS A 578 -37.02 -5.60 -20.86
C LYS A 578 -36.38 -6.28 -22.06
N GLU A 579 -37.16 -7.03 -22.84
CA GLU A 579 -36.68 -7.65 -24.09
C GLU A 579 -36.20 -6.61 -25.11
N GLY A 580 -36.93 -5.52 -25.27
CA GLY A 580 -36.55 -4.44 -26.18
C GLY A 580 -35.24 -3.77 -25.77
N MET A 581 -35.04 -3.50 -24.47
CA MET A 581 -33.78 -2.94 -23.93
C MET A 581 -32.60 -3.91 -24.16
N LEU A 582 -32.81 -5.21 -23.91
CA LEU A 582 -31.79 -6.23 -24.14
C LEU A 582 -31.44 -6.38 -25.62
N ALA A 583 -32.43 -6.27 -26.52
CA ALA A 583 -32.19 -6.31 -27.96
C ALA A 583 -31.36 -5.08 -28.41
N GLU A 584 -31.67 -3.88 -27.91
CA GLU A 584 -30.91 -2.68 -28.24
C GLU A 584 -29.48 -2.74 -27.68
N LEU A 585 -29.29 -3.28 -26.48
CA LEU A 585 -27.97 -3.53 -25.91
C LEU A 585 -27.14 -4.45 -26.82
N ARG A 586 -27.72 -5.58 -27.26
CA ARG A 586 -27.07 -6.55 -28.18
C ARG A 586 -26.72 -5.93 -29.53
N ARG A 587 -27.45 -4.91 -29.96
CA ARG A 587 -27.21 -4.20 -31.21
C ARG A 587 -26.06 -3.19 -31.06
N THR A 588 -25.96 -2.55 -29.89
CA THR A 588 -25.00 -1.49 -29.62
C THR A 588 -23.61 -2.02 -29.21
N PHE A 589 -23.59 -3.08 -28.40
CA PHE A 589 -22.37 -3.66 -27.87
C PHE A 589 -21.92 -4.89 -28.62
N ARG A 590 -20.59 -5.05 -28.76
CA ARG A 590 -20.02 -6.25 -29.38
C ARG A 590 -20.33 -7.51 -28.57
N PRO A 591 -20.66 -8.64 -29.20
CA PRO A 591 -20.93 -9.89 -28.50
C PRO A 591 -19.79 -10.34 -27.57
N GLU A 592 -18.52 -10.04 -27.94
CA GLU A 592 -17.34 -10.36 -27.13
C GLU A 592 -17.39 -9.70 -25.76
N LEU A 593 -17.80 -8.43 -25.68
CA LEU A 593 -17.93 -7.72 -24.42
C LEU A 593 -19.06 -8.30 -23.57
N LEU A 594 -20.24 -8.52 -24.18
CA LEU A 594 -21.41 -9.03 -23.48
C LEU A 594 -21.17 -10.42 -22.88
N ASN A 595 -20.41 -11.28 -23.57
CA ASN A 595 -20.05 -12.62 -23.08
C ASN A 595 -19.06 -12.61 -21.90
N ARG A 596 -18.43 -11.46 -21.60
CA ARG A 596 -17.49 -11.32 -20.48
C ARG A 596 -18.12 -10.68 -19.26
N ILE A 597 -19.34 -10.15 -19.39
CA ILE A 597 -20.12 -9.56 -18.31
C ILE A 597 -20.82 -10.67 -17.54
N ASP A 598 -20.75 -10.61 -16.21
CA ASP A 598 -21.37 -11.62 -15.34
C ASP A 598 -22.90 -11.56 -15.41
N GLU A 599 -23.47 -10.33 -15.32
CA GLU A 599 -24.93 -10.16 -15.36
C GLU A 599 -25.32 -8.83 -16.04
N VAL A 600 -26.40 -8.89 -16.82
CA VAL A 600 -27.06 -7.72 -17.40
C VAL A 600 -28.37 -7.51 -16.67
N ILE A 601 -28.49 -6.42 -15.95
CA ILE A 601 -29.55 -6.14 -15.00
C ILE A 601 -30.40 -5.00 -15.53
N VAL A 602 -31.71 -5.20 -15.62
CA VAL A 602 -32.66 -4.18 -16.06
C VAL A 602 -33.39 -3.62 -14.84
N PHE A 603 -33.23 -2.32 -14.60
CA PHE A 603 -33.88 -1.60 -13.52
C PHE A 603 -35.31 -1.24 -13.86
N GLU A 604 -36.19 -1.50 -12.93
CA GLU A 604 -37.61 -1.20 -13.06
C GLU A 604 -37.92 0.29 -12.82
N PRO A 605 -38.94 0.86 -13.48
CA PRO A 605 -39.45 2.17 -13.13
C PRO A 605 -40.01 2.18 -11.69
N LEU A 606 -39.74 3.23 -10.92
CA LEU A 606 -40.20 3.34 -9.56
C LEU A 606 -41.73 3.52 -9.49
N THR A 607 -42.37 2.86 -8.54
CA THR A 607 -43.78 3.01 -8.19
C THR A 607 -43.96 4.18 -7.24
N GLN A 608 -45.22 4.69 -7.12
CA GLN A 608 -45.56 5.78 -6.19
C GLN A 608 -45.16 5.44 -4.74
N GLN A 609 -45.43 4.21 -4.30
CA GLN A 609 -45.08 3.76 -2.95
C GLN A 609 -43.58 3.73 -2.72
N GLN A 610 -42.79 3.27 -3.71
CA GLN A 610 -41.33 3.28 -3.62
C GLN A 610 -40.77 4.70 -3.56
N ILE A 611 -41.38 5.65 -4.26
CA ILE A 611 -40.97 7.06 -4.20
C ILE A 611 -41.24 7.64 -2.80
N GLU A 612 -42.37 7.32 -2.16
CA GLU A 612 -42.67 7.72 -0.78
C GLU A 612 -41.65 7.12 0.20
N GLN A 613 -41.23 5.86 0.02
CA GLN A 613 -40.19 5.25 0.82
C GLN A 613 -38.83 5.93 0.61
N ILE A 614 -38.51 6.36 -0.62
CA ILE A 614 -37.29 7.13 -0.90
C ILE A 614 -37.34 8.49 -0.20
N VAL A 615 -38.52 9.15 -0.14
CA VAL A 615 -38.72 10.37 0.65
C VAL A 615 -38.38 10.11 2.12
N ASP A 616 -38.87 9.02 2.70
CA ASP A 616 -38.61 8.67 4.09
C ASP A 616 -37.10 8.46 4.34
N LEU A 617 -36.41 7.75 3.46
CA LEU A 617 -34.96 7.56 3.53
C LEU A 617 -34.19 8.89 3.46
N MET A 618 -34.61 9.79 2.58
CA MET A 618 -33.98 11.10 2.45
C MET A 618 -34.24 12.02 3.65
N LEU A 619 -35.47 11.96 4.22
CA LEU A 619 -35.80 12.69 5.45
C LEU A 619 -35.02 12.14 6.66
N SER A 620 -34.78 10.85 6.74
CA SER A 620 -33.93 10.26 7.78
C SER A 620 -32.49 10.81 7.74
N ARG A 621 -31.92 11.02 6.55
CA ARG A 621 -30.59 11.67 6.39
C ARG A 621 -30.61 13.13 6.88
N VAL A 622 -31.71 13.86 6.61
CA VAL A 622 -31.88 15.23 7.16
C VAL A 622 -32.00 15.18 8.69
N GLN A 623 -32.73 14.20 9.23
CA GLN A 623 -32.83 13.96 10.68
C GLN A 623 -31.47 13.69 11.32
N GLU A 624 -30.60 12.89 10.70
CA GLU A 624 -29.24 12.64 11.18
C GLU A 624 -28.41 13.93 11.30
N GLN A 625 -28.49 14.83 10.31
CA GLN A 625 -27.85 16.15 10.36
C GLN A 625 -28.40 17.04 11.46
N LEU A 626 -29.71 16.97 11.69
CA LEU A 626 -30.38 17.75 12.75
C LEU A 626 -30.12 17.19 14.16
N SER A 627 -29.76 15.91 14.28
CA SER A 627 -29.46 15.25 15.55
C SER A 627 -28.24 15.84 16.27
N GLU A 628 -27.28 16.41 15.54
CA GLU A 628 -26.14 17.16 16.11
C GLU A 628 -26.62 18.35 16.97
N ARG A 629 -27.78 18.93 16.60
CA ARG A 629 -28.46 20.00 17.34
C ARG A 629 -29.59 19.52 18.23
N ARG A 630 -29.76 18.19 18.37
CA ARG A 630 -30.84 17.57 19.16
C ARG A 630 -32.25 17.95 18.66
N ILE A 631 -32.42 18.35 17.39
CA ILE A 631 -33.70 18.66 16.79
C ILE A 631 -34.28 17.38 16.19
N THR A 632 -35.54 17.08 16.53
CA THR A 632 -36.25 15.91 15.97
C THR A 632 -37.14 16.36 14.82
N LEU A 633 -37.00 15.73 13.64
CA LEU A 633 -37.82 15.99 12.46
C LEU A 633 -38.93 14.93 12.32
N GLN A 634 -40.14 15.35 12.17
CA GLN A 634 -41.29 14.49 11.86
C GLN A 634 -41.98 15.01 10.59
N ALA A 635 -42.55 14.12 9.80
CA ALA A 635 -43.31 14.51 8.60
C ALA A 635 -44.66 13.82 8.57
N THR A 636 -45.72 14.63 8.32
CA THR A 636 -47.05 14.09 8.14
C THR A 636 -47.13 13.25 6.85
N PRO A 637 -48.04 12.25 6.79
CA PRO A 637 -48.26 11.48 5.55
C PRO A 637 -48.58 12.35 4.34
N ALA A 638 -49.30 13.45 4.55
CA ALA A 638 -49.60 14.43 3.52
C ALA A 638 -48.36 15.16 2.99
N ALA A 639 -47.44 15.51 3.89
CA ALA A 639 -46.16 16.14 3.50
C ALA A 639 -45.30 15.19 2.70
N LYS A 640 -45.24 13.92 3.08
CA LYS A 640 -44.50 12.88 2.33
C LYS A 640 -45.07 12.68 0.93
N ALA A 641 -46.41 12.58 0.82
CA ALA A 641 -47.08 12.43 -0.47
C ALA A 641 -46.82 13.64 -1.39
N LEU A 642 -46.88 14.86 -0.85
CA LEU A 642 -46.59 16.08 -1.62
C LEU A 642 -45.11 16.16 -2.06
N LEU A 643 -44.19 15.76 -1.20
CA LEU A 643 -42.76 15.65 -1.57
C LEU A 643 -42.53 14.64 -2.67
N ALA A 644 -43.20 13.49 -2.59
CA ALA A 644 -43.11 12.43 -3.62
C ALA A 644 -43.68 12.93 -4.96
N GLU A 645 -44.83 13.61 -4.95
CA GLU A 645 -45.45 14.16 -6.15
C GLU A 645 -44.61 15.26 -6.80
N GLN A 646 -44.14 16.25 -6.03
CA GLN A 646 -43.30 17.35 -6.56
C GLN A 646 -41.85 16.93 -6.87
N GLY A 647 -41.37 15.85 -6.27
CA GLY A 647 -40.01 15.35 -6.42
C GLY A 647 -39.86 14.29 -7.49
N PHE A 648 -40.93 13.79 -8.07
CA PHE A 648 -40.91 12.80 -9.14
C PHE A 648 -41.13 13.45 -10.50
N ASP A 649 -40.33 13.06 -11.46
CA ASP A 649 -40.50 13.45 -12.86
C ASP A 649 -40.50 12.19 -13.74
N PRO A 650 -41.50 12.04 -14.65
CA PRO A 650 -41.56 10.86 -15.52
C PRO A 650 -40.34 10.65 -16.40
N GLU A 651 -39.56 11.69 -16.67
CA GLU A 651 -38.37 11.66 -17.51
C GLU A 651 -37.10 11.45 -16.68
N TYR A 652 -37.02 12.08 -15.52
CA TYR A 652 -35.82 12.10 -14.67
C TYR A 652 -35.94 11.21 -13.43
N GLY A 653 -37.08 10.49 -13.26
CA GLY A 653 -37.35 9.62 -12.12
C GLY A 653 -37.31 10.35 -10.77
N ALA A 654 -36.70 9.75 -9.78
CA ALA A 654 -36.53 10.35 -8.44
C ALA A 654 -35.34 11.36 -8.35
N ARG A 655 -34.66 11.67 -9.45
CA ARG A 655 -33.49 12.59 -9.44
C ARG A 655 -33.84 14.01 -8.95
N PRO A 656 -35.01 14.60 -9.28
CA PRO A 656 -35.39 15.92 -8.79
C PRO A 656 -35.73 15.95 -7.29
N LEU A 657 -35.99 14.78 -6.68
CA LEU A 657 -36.46 14.69 -5.28
C LEU A 657 -35.44 15.32 -4.29
N ARG A 658 -34.16 15.15 -4.50
CA ARG A 658 -33.13 15.77 -3.67
C ARG A 658 -33.22 17.29 -3.67
N ARG A 659 -33.42 17.92 -4.83
CA ARG A 659 -33.58 19.37 -4.94
C ARG A 659 -34.90 19.83 -4.32
N THR A 660 -35.93 19.02 -4.43
CA THR A 660 -37.25 19.30 -3.83
C THR A 660 -37.17 19.29 -2.30
N ILE A 661 -36.54 18.28 -1.70
CA ILE A 661 -36.28 18.21 -0.26
C ILE A 661 -35.41 19.38 0.19
N GLN A 662 -34.35 19.71 -0.49
CA GLN A 662 -33.49 20.85 -0.18
C GLN A 662 -34.31 22.16 -0.16
N ARG A 663 -35.13 22.36 -1.18
CA ARG A 663 -35.95 23.58 -1.33
C ARG A 663 -37.08 23.68 -0.31
N LEU A 664 -37.79 22.58 -0.08
CA LEU A 664 -39.04 22.58 0.70
C LEU A 664 -38.84 22.16 2.16
N VAL A 665 -37.74 21.52 2.51
CA VAL A 665 -37.45 21.02 3.87
C VAL A 665 -36.23 21.70 4.45
N GLU A 666 -35.04 21.45 3.85
CA GLU A 666 -33.77 21.91 4.44
C GLU A 666 -33.69 23.44 4.53
N ASN A 667 -34.01 24.16 3.45
CA ASN A 667 -33.95 25.62 3.43
C ASN A 667 -34.95 26.31 4.41
N PRO A 668 -36.23 25.88 4.55
CA PRO A 668 -37.12 26.41 5.55
C PRO A 668 -36.66 26.12 6.98
N ILE A 669 -36.22 24.91 7.28
CA ILE A 669 -35.69 24.53 8.61
C ILE A 669 -34.45 25.37 8.94
N ALA A 670 -33.49 25.48 8.02
CA ALA A 670 -32.29 26.29 8.23
C ALA A 670 -32.63 27.77 8.54
N ARG A 671 -33.61 28.33 7.83
CA ARG A 671 -34.09 29.69 8.11
C ARG A 671 -34.74 29.80 9.48
N GLY A 672 -35.55 28.84 9.90
CA GLY A 672 -36.18 28.81 11.23
C GLY A 672 -35.13 28.71 12.35
N ILE A 673 -34.11 27.88 12.18
CA ILE A 673 -32.97 27.78 13.12
C ILE A 673 -32.25 29.13 13.23
N LEU A 674 -31.89 29.76 12.09
CA LEU A 674 -31.22 31.08 12.08
C LEU A 674 -32.05 32.23 12.68
N ARG A 675 -33.37 32.11 12.64
CA ARG A 675 -34.29 33.08 13.26
C ARG A 675 -34.62 32.75 14.72
N ASN A 676 -34.03 31.69 15.29
CA ASN A 676 -34.36 31.15 16.62
C ASN A 676 -35.82 30.70 16.78
N GLU A 677 -36.51 30.38 15.69
CA GLU A 677 -37.84 29.77 15.69
C GLU A 677 -37.80 28.32 16.13
N PHE A 678 -36.70 27.61 15.78
CA PHE A 678 -36.39 26.25 16.21
C PHE A 678 -35.09 26.25 17.03
N ARG A 679 -35.11 25.62 18.21
CA ARG A 679 -34.01 25.57 19.17
C ARG A 679 -33.55 24.14 19.40
N ASP A 680 -32.37 23.99 19.99
CA ASP A 680 -31.84 22.70 20.37
C ASP A 680 -32.79 21.97 21.34
N GLY A 681 -33.20 20.77 20.98
CA GLY A 681 -34.15 19.94 21.72
C GLY A 681 -35.61 20.02 21.22
N ASP A 682 -35.89 20.84 20.23
CA ASP A 682 -37.25 21.00 19.67
C ASP A 682 -37.61 19.84 18.73
N THR A 683 -38.92 19.58 18.60
CA THR A 683 -39.50 18.71 17.58
C THR A 683 -40.15 19.55 16.49
N VAL A 684 -39.71 19.40 15.27
CA VAL A 684 -40.21 20.09 14.08
C VAL A 684 -41.03 19.12 13.23
N GLU A 685 -42.29 19.44 13.00
CA GLU A 685 -43.18 18.67 12.14
C GLU A 685 -43.35 19.37 10.78
N LEU A 686 -43.15 18.61 9.71
CA LEU A 686 -43.47 19.04 8.35
C LEU A 686 -44.95 18.79 8.08
N ASP A 687 -45.72 19.86 7.90
CA ASP A 687 -47.14 19.80 7.57
C ASP A 687 -47.39 20.48 6.22
N VAL A 688 -48.59 20.28 5.66
CA VAL A 688 -49.00 20.84 4.37
C VAL A 688 -50.00 21.97 4.57
N GLU A 689 -49.67 23.16 4.04
CA GLU A 689 -50.61 24.27 3.90
C GLU A 689 -50.80 24.59 2.41
N GLY A 690 -51.95 24.16 1.85
CA GLY A 690 -52.22 24.27 0.42
C GLY A 690 -51.25 23.38 -0.39
N GLU A 691 -50.42 23.97 -1.23
CA GLU A 691 -49.38 23.28 -2.03
C GLU A 691 -47.94 23.47 -1.48
N GLN A 692 -47.82 23.95 -0.23
CA GLN A 692 -46.52 24.24 0.39
C GLN A 692 -46.31 23.41 1.64
N ILE A 693 -45.05 23.01 1.87
CA ILE A 693 -44.59 22.35 3.10
C ILE A 693 -44.17 23.43 4.08
N VAL A 694 -44.74 23.40 5.27
CA VAL A 694 -44.44 24.35 6.33
C VAL A 694 -43.91 23.58 7.55
N PRO A 695 -42.66 23.85 7.99
CA PRO A 695 -42.18 23.29 9.23
C PRO A 695 -42.82 24.01 10.43
N ARG A 696 -43.38 23.23 11.35
CA ARG A 696 -44.03 23.73 12.57
C ARG A 696 -43.37 23.17 13.81
N LEU A 697 -43.33 23.96 14.89
CA LEU A 697 -42.90 23.49 16.19
C LEU A 697 -44.00 22.63 16.82
N VAL A 698 -43.68 21.38 17.17
CA VAL A 698 -44.59 20.54 17.97
C VAL A 698 -44.46 20.97 19.42
N VAL A 699 -45.40 21.77 19.91
CA VAL A 699 -45.47 22.11 21.33
C VAL A 699 -46.00 20.87 22.07
N PRO A 700 -45.29 20.30 23.06
CA PRO A 700 -45.81 19.19 23.83
C PRO A 700 -47.12 19.59 24.49
N ALA A 701 -48.17 18.79 24.29
CA ALA A 701 -49.50 19.05 24.91
C ALA A 701 -49.31 19.21 26.41
N GLN A 702 -49.65 20.40 26.94
CA GLN A 702 -49.68 20.62 28.40
C GLN A 702 -50.61 19.57 29.02
N PRO A 703 -50.20 18.88 30.11
CA PRO A 703 -51.09 17.99 30.82
C PRO A 703 -52.29 18.79 31.28
N GLN A 704 -53.49 18.39 30.84
CA GLN A 704 -54.74 19.02 31.32
C GLN A 704 -54.72 18.95 32.85
N PRO A 705 -55.04 20.05 33.55
CA PRO A 705 -55.14 19.99 34.99
C PRO A 705 -56.28 19.02 35.34
N VAL A 706 -55.95 18.00 36.10
CA VAL A 706 -56.91 17.09 36.69
C VAL A 706 -57.77 17.94 37.60
N VAL A 707 -59.02 18.23 37.17
CA VAL A 707 -60.02 18.84 38.01
C VAL A 707 -60.45 17.81 39.04
N GLY A 708 -59.97 18.01 40.27
CA GLY A 708 -60.36 17.24 41.45
C GLY A 708 -61.81 17.48 41.90
#